data_f37e0e4475be6b58856a2b449e5e94fd
#
_entry.id   f37e0e4475be6b58856a2b449e5e94fd
#
_cell.length_a   1.000
_cell.length_b   1.000
_cell.length_c   1.000
_cell.angle_alpha   90.00
_cell.angle_beta   90.00
_cell.angle_gamma   90.00
#
_symmetry.space_group_name_H-M   'P 1'
#
loop_
_entity.id
_entity.type
_entity.pdbx_description
1 polymer ?
#
loop_
_entity_poly.entity_id
_entity_poly.type
_entity_poly.pdbx_seq_one_letter_code
_entity_poly.pdbx_strand_id
1 'polypeptide(L)'
;MEYKFTNSAENALEIANDLAAKLGHNYIGSEHILYGLVEEGTGVASKVLANQGVTAEAVLKEIEELIGVSENAPIVNADSIGLTPRSKRIIENSFIEARRFNSEYIGTEHILCGIMREGDSVAVRIMMDLNVNPKKLYNELVKMINETKGQESESKRTSNGGSYNSTPTLNQYGSDLTKKAREGKLDPVIGRRTEIDRVIQILSRRSKNNPCLIGEPGVGKTAIAEGLAEKIVEGDVPETLKNKRVVSIDISGMIAGAKYRGDFEERIKKSLDEVKKAGDVILFIDEIHTIVGAGSAEGAVDAANILKPLLARGEIQVVGATTTNEYRKYIEKDAALERRFSPVMVNEPSEEDAIKILEGLRDKYEAHHNVKITDEAIKSAVELSTRYVNDRYLPDKAIDLIDEAASKVKMQTYTKPDSIRNLEDEIEKVRKEKEEAIATQNFEKAAKLRDEEKNKRQELEDAQNKWKESNTKKVMTLKQEDIAGVISTWTGIPVSKISETENEKLRHLEDNLHKRVVGQDEAVSAVAKAIRRGRVGLKDPNRPIGSFLFLGPTGVGKTELAKALAEALFGNENSMIRVDMSEFMEPHSVAKLIGAPPGYVGYDEGGQLTEKIRRRPYSVILFDEVEKAHPDVMNMLLQILEDGRLTDAQGRTVNFKNTVIIMTSNVGAKLITDKNKLGFAGGNAEENKNQEYETIKKEVMGELKKQFRPELINRIDDIIVFHKLEDEDIKKIIDIMLVQVQNRLSTQNIKIDIDQSVKDLIAKKGVDTNYGARPLRRAIQNMLEDKIAEAILDGVIKPKKKAKAVVKDDKIVIE
;
A
#
# COMPACT_ATOMS: atom_id res chain seq x y z
N MET A 1 20.09 23.35 9.88
CA MET A 1 19.18 24.07 8.95
C MET A 1 19.66 25.51 8.94
N GLU A 2 20.04 26.02 7.80
CA GLU A 2 20.32 27.48 7.69
C GLU A 2 19.00 28.22 7.63
N TYR A 3 18.75 29.06 8.63
CA TYR A 3 17.59 29.95 8.65
C TYR A 3 17.90 31.16 7.74
N LYS A 4 17.02 31.49 6.81
CA LYS A 4 17.15 32.68 5.96
C LYS A 4 16.42 33.83 6.62
N PHE A 5 17.13 34.88 6.98
CA PHE A 5 16.58 36.10 7.56
C PHE A 5 16.44 37.20 6.50
N THR A 6 15.57 38.16 6.77
CA THR A 6 15.57 39.45 6.03
C THR A 6 16.70 40.33 6.54
N ASN A 7 17.18 41.27 5.72
CA ASN A 7 18.24 42.19 6.12
C ASN A 7 17.91 42.93 7.44
N SER A 8 16.66 43.37 7.63
CA SER A 8 16.21 43.99 8.88
C SER A 8 16.24 43.04 10.08
N ALA A 9 15.97 41.77 9.86
CA ALA A 9 16.03 40.77 10.94
C ALA A 9 17.49 40.43 11.31
N GLU A 10 18.39 40.37 10.33
CA GLU A 10 19.83 40.22 10.57
C GLU A 10 20.39 41.40 11.34
N ASN A 11 20.11 42.66 10.91
CA ASN A 11 20.48 43.87 11.63
C ASN A 11 19.97 43.88 13.08
N ALA A 12 18.74 43.49 13.32
CA ALA A 12 18.18 43.43 14.66
C ALA A 12 18.94 42.44 15.58
N LEU A 13 19.36 41.29 15.02
CA LEU A 13 20.14 40.29 15.76
C LEU A 13 21.59 40.75 15.98
N GLU A 14 22.20 41.51 15.05
CA GLU A 14 23.49 42.13 15.23
C GLU A 14 23.45 43.20 16.34
N ILE A 15 22.45 44.08 16.34
CA ILE A 15 22.22 45.09 17.41
C ILE A 15 22.02 44.38 18.77
N ALA A 16 21.32 43.27 18.80
CA ALA A 16 21.16 42.47 20.02
C ALA A 16 22.47 41.90 20.54
N ASN A 17 23.36 41.47 19.65
CA ASN A 17 24.70 40.98 19.98
C ASN A 17 25.60 42.09 20.51
N ASP A 18 25.57 43.23 19.83
CA ASP A 18 26.33 44.43 20.26
C ASP A 18 25.90 44.95 21.64
N LEU A 19 24.60 44.94 21.93
CA LEU A 19 24.08 45.30 23.24
C LEU A 19 24.57 44.34 24.32
N ALA A 20 24.48 43.02 24.03
CA ALA A 20 24.96 42.02 24.98
C ALA A 20 26.45 42.22 25.32
N ALA A 21 27.25 42.51 24.29
CA ALA A 21 28.67 42.84 24.47
C ALA A 21 28.89 44.12 25.28
N LYS A 22 28.14 45.20 25.04
CA LYS A 22 28.19 46.48 25.78
C LYS A 22 27.83 46.35 27.25
N LEU A 23 26.85 45.50 27.54
CA LEU A 23 26.42 45.25 28.93
C LEU A 23 27.31 44.24 29.66
N GLY A 24 28.30 43.66 28.97
CA GLY A 24 29.21 42.67 29.54
C GLY A 24 28.58 41.30 29.73
N HIS A 25 27.53 40.99 29.01
CA HIS A 25 26.86 39.71 29.07
C HIS A 25 27.55 38.70 28.11
N ASN A 26 27.74 37.49 28.58
CA ASN A 26 28.37 36.43 27.79
C ASN A 26 27.35 35.56 27.01
N TYR A 27 26.11 36.05 26.87
CA TYR A 27 25.00 35.42 26.18
C TYR A 27 24.02 36.43 25.57
N ILE A 28 23.37 36.04 24.49
CA ILE A 28 22.28 36.81 23.90
C ILE A 28 20.95 36.23 24.42
N GLY A 29 20.28 36.99 25.27
CA GLY A 29 18.98 36.65 25.83
C GLY A 29 17.84 37.20 25.00
N SER A 30 16.59 36.89 25.40
CA SER A 30 15.36 37.38 24.75
C SER A 30 15.20 38.89 24.83
N GLU A 31 15.69 39.49 25.88
CA GLU A 31 15.71 40.92 26.17
C GLU A 31 16.60 41.68 25.15
N HIS A 32 17.77 41.17 24.88
CA HIS A 32 18.67 41.72 23.87
C HIS A 32 18.03 41.69 22.48
N ILE A 33 17.34 40.57 22.14
CA ILE A 33 16.62 40.44 20.88
C ILE A 33 15.46 41.45 20.80
N LEU A 34 14.74 41.67 21.89
CA LEU A 34 13.67 42.69 21.96
C LEU A 34 14.25 44.09 21.71
N TYR A 35 15.35 44.43 22.37
CA TYR A 35 16.02 45.73 22.15
C TYR A 35 16.45 45.89 20.70
N GLY A 36 17.07 44.86 20.11
CA GLY A 36 17.46 44.89 18.70
C GLY A 36 16.30 45.12 17.74
N LEU A 37 15.13 44.52 18.03
CA LEU A 37 13.91 44.70 17.21
C LEU A 37 13.37 46.14 17.32
N VAL A 38 13.53 46.82 18.49
CA VAL A 38 13.06 48.20 18.67
C VAL A 38 14.05 49.19 18.03
N GLU A 39 15.35 49.01 18.25
CA GLU A 39 16.42 49.90 17.78
C GLU A 39 16.62 49.88 16.25
N GLU A 40 16.36 48.72 15.62
CA GLU A 40 16.49 48.58 14.14
C GLU A 40 15.63 49.61 13.38
N GLY A 41 14.48 49.96 13.90
CA GLY A 41 13.70 51.15 13.48
C GLY A 41 12.92 51.02 12.16
N THR A 42 13.33 50.17 11.23
CA THR A 42 12.74 50.08 9.87
C THR A 42 11.76 48.95 9.69
N GLY A 43 11.89 47.88 10.47
CA GLY A 43 11.11 46.67 10.42
C GLY A 43 9.66 46.82 10.89
N VAL A 44 8.87 45.80 10.57
CA VAL A 44 7.45 45.78 11.01
C VAL A 44 7.33 45.67 12.52
N ALA A 45 8.22 44.91 13.16
CA ALA A 45 8.23 44.79 14.62
C ALA A 45 8.48 46.13 15.33
N SER A 46 9.48 46.88 14.88
CA SER A 46 9.81 48.21 15.41
C SER A 46 8.62 49.17 15.33
N LYS A 47 7.92 49.21 14.17
CA LYS A 47 6.76 50.06 13.97
C LYS A 47 5.59 49.70 14.90
N VAL A 48 5.34 48.43 15.09
CA VAL A 48 4.25 47.97 15.99
C VAL A 48 4.59 48.25 17.44
N LEU A 49 5.85 48.04 17.86
CA LEU A 49 6.32 48.38 19.21
C LEU A 49 6.31 49.87 19.49
N ALA A 50 6.73 50.69 18.53
CA ALA A 50 6.67 52.16 18.61
C ALA A 50 5.24 52.68 18.73
N ASN A 51 4.27 52.10 18.02
CA ASN A 51 2.84 52.45 18.14
C ASN A 51 2.26 52.15 19.51
N GLN A 52 2.85 51.22 20.27
CA GLN A 52 2.50 50.90 21.65
C GLN A 52 3.32 51.71 22.67
N GLY A 53 4.16 52.64 22.21
CA GLY A 53 4.97 53.51 23.04
C GLY A 53 6.25 52.86 23.57
N VAL A 54 6.69 51.75 23.02
CA VAL A 54 7.95 51.10 23.41
C VAL A 54 9.11 51.74 22.66
N THR A 55 10.00 52.38 23.43
CA THR A 55 11.23 53.00 22.92
C THR A 55 12.45 52.21 23.32
N ALA A 56 13.55 52.30 22.56
CA ALA A 56 14.78 51.60 22.87
C ALA A 56 15.39 52.02 24.22
N GLU A 57 15.28 53.31 24.58
CA GLU A 57 15.72 53.81 25.86
C GLU A 57 14.92 53.19 27.02
N ALA A 58 13.60 53.02 26.87
CA ALA A 58 12.76 52.41 27.90
C ALA A 58 13.10 50.91 28.08
N VAL A 59 13.30 50.18 26.96
CA VAL A 59 13.70 48.76 26.98
C VAL A 59 15.10 48.62 27.62
N LEU A 60 16.06 49.49 27.27
CA LEU A 60 17.41 49.46 27.85
C LEU A 60 17.37 49.65 29.37
N LYS A 61 16.60 50.63 29.83
CA LYS A 61 16.46 50.91 31.26
C LYS A 61 15.87 49.72 32.03
N GLU A 62 14.86 49.06 31.45
CA GLU A 62 14.27 47.86 32.06
C GLU A 62 15.26 46.65 32.06
N ILE A 63 16.11 46.53 31.02
CA ILE A 63 17.18 45.52 30.99
C ILE A 63 18.19 45.77 32.10
N GLU A 64 18.64 47.02 32.30
CA GLU A 64 19.57 47.41 33.36
C GLU A 64 18.99 47.17 34.74
N GLU A 65 17.70 47.45 34.96
CA GLU A 65 17.02 47.24 36.25
C GLU A 65 16.79 45.76 36.57
N LEU A 66 16.45 44.91 35.56
CA LEU A 66 16.13 43.49 35.75
C LEU A 66 17.35 42.60 35.82
N ILE A 67 18.39 42.86 35.03
CA ILE A 67 19.55 41.98 34.85
C ILE A 67 20.83 42.59 35.40
N GLY A 68 20.93 43.91 35.40
CA GLY A 68 22.09 44.65 35.87
C GLY A 68 23.18 44.76 34.81
N VAL A 69 24.14 45.67 35.03
CA VAL A 69 25.32 45.85 34.19
C VAL A 69 26.50 45.17 34.88
N SER A 70 27.21 44.30 34.19
CA SER A 70 28.38 43.62 34.78
C SER A 70 29.64 44.48 34.67
N GLU A 71 29.89 45.32 35.68
CA GLU A 71 31.03 46.29 35.72
C GLU A 71 32.44 45.63 35.65
N ASN A 72 32.55 44.29 35.80
CA ASN A 72 33.83 43.58 35.88
C ASN A 72 33.97 42.42 34.83
N ALA A 73 33.22 42.43 33.77
CA ALA A 73 33.36 41.40 32.74
C ALA A 73 34.57 41.72 31.82
N PRO A 74 35.44 40.74 31.51
CA PRO A 74 36.46 40.93 30.49
C PRO A 74 35.75 41.26 29.15
N ILE A 75 36.33 42.14 28.34
CA ILE A 75 35.81 42.53 27.02
C ILE A 75 35.64 41.24 26.22
N VAL A 76 34.41 40.80 26.08
CA VAL A 76 34.05 39.60 25.31
C VAL A 76 33.98 40.04 23.85
N ASN A 77 34.75 39.38 22.97
CA ASN A 77 34.63 39.61 21.53
C ASN A 77 33.22 39.21 21.10
N ALA A 78 32.53 40.08 20.36
CA ALA A 78 31.16 39.88 19.89
C ALA A 78 30.97 38.55 19.14
N ASP A 79 32.00 38.07 18.47
CA ASP A 79 32.00 36.79 17.72
C ASP A 79 31.90 35.51 18.59
N SER A 80 32.05 35.65 19.93
CA SER A 80 32.05 34.53 20.88
C SER A 80 30.79 34.40 21.76
N ILE A 81 29.82 35.30 21.60
CA ILE A 81 28.61 35.35 22.41
C ILE A 81 27.55 34.41 21.85
N GLY A 82 27.12 33.44 22.66
CA GLY A 82 26.16 32.44 22.24
C GLY A 82 24.70 32.77 22.62
N LEU A 83 23.74 32.31 21.81
CA LEU A 83 22.32 32.43 22.13
C LEU A 83 21.94 31.54 23.32
N THR A 84 21.12 32.07 24.23
CA THR A 84 20.53 31.26 25.29
C THR A 84 19.61 30.16 24.73
N PRO A 85 19.33 29.08 25.48
CA PRO A 85 18.38 28.06 25.06
C PRO A 85 16.98 28.62 24.71
N ARG A 86 16.55 29.68 25.44
CA ARG A 86 15.29 30.39 25.16
C ARG A 86 15.38 31.23 23.88
N SER A 87 16.46 31.92 23.64
CA SER A 87 16.68 32.68 22.40
C SER A 87 16.72 31.76 21.17
N LYS A 88 17.29 30.55 21.30
CA LYS A 88 17.24 29.55 20.26
C LYS A 88 15.82 29.12 19.95
N ARG A 89 14.98 28.84 20.97
CA ARG A 89 13.58 28.51 20.80
C ARG A 89 12.75 29.65 20.18
N ILE A 90 13.08 30.90 20.52
CA ILE A 90 12.45 32.07 19.90
C ILE A 90 12.74 32.08 18.38
N ILE A 91 13.95 31.80 17.97
CA ILE A 91 14.30 31.71 16.53
C ILE A 91 13.58 30.53 15.86
N GLU A 92 13.51 29.36 16.51
CA GLU A 92 12.75 28.21 16.02
C GLU A 92 11.24 28.54 15.89
N ASN A 93 10.67 29.20 16.89
CA ASN A 93 9.30 29.66 16.85
C ASN A 93 9.07 30.69 15.73
N SER A 94 10.05 31.59 15.50
CA SER A 94 9.99 32.57 14.43
C SER A 94 9.96 31.93 13.04
N PHE A 95 10.68 30.82 12.85
CA PHE A 95 10.63 30.03 11.64
C PHE A 95 9.27 29.36 11.42
N ILE A 96 8.66 28.86 12.51
CA ILE A 96 7.31 28.27 12.45
C ILE A 96 6.28 29.34 12.06
N GLU A 97 6.39 30.53 12.65
CA GLU A 97 5.50 31.66 12.33
C GLU A 97 5.73 32.19 10.92
N ALA A 98 6.98 32.28 10.42
CA ALA A 98 7.27 32.64 9.04
C ALA A 98 6.60 31.69 8.04
N ARG A 99 6.67 30.37 8.30
CA ARG A 99 5.96 29.36 7.51
C ARG A 99 4.44 29.50 7.59
N ARG A 100 3.91 29.78 8.78
CA ARG A 100 2.48 30.00 8.99
C ARG A 100 1.96 31.18 8.17
N PHE A 101 2.78 32.22 8.06
CA PHE A 101 2.48 33.39 7.24
C PHE A 101 2.95 33.23 5.78
N ASN A 102 3.38 32.04 5.35
CA ASN A 102 3.84 31.76 3.99
C ASN A 102 4.94 32.71 3.50
N SER A 103 5.93 32.96 4.37
CA SER A 103 7.11 33.75 4.09
C SER A 103 8.34 32.85 3.90
N GLU A 104 9.15 33.11 2.87
CA GLU A 104 10.41 32.42 2.63
C GLU A 104 11.54 32.85 3.56
N TYR A 105 11.43 34.05 4.13
CA TYR A 105 12.44 34.65 4.99
C TYR A 105 11.82 34.98 6.35
N ILE A 106 12.65 34.88 7.39
CA ILE A 106 12.28 35.25 8.74
C ILE A 106 12.48 36.76 8.86
N GLY A 107 11.41 37.53 8.98
CA GLY A 107 11.41 38.98 9.19
C GLY A 107 11.34 39.34 10.68
N THR A 108 11.52 40.61 11.01
CA THR A 108 11.45 41.18 12.36
C THR A 108 10.10 40.89 13.03
N GLU A 109 9.00 40.89 12.25
CA GLU A 109 7.65 40.53 12.70
C GLU A 109 7.55 39.07 13.15
N HIS A 110 8.24 38.17 12.45
CA HIS A 110 8.25 36.74 12.82
C HIS A 110 9.04 36.52 14.12
N ILE A 111 10.13 37.28 14.32
CA ILE A 111 10.93 37.21 15.54
C ILE A 111 10.11 37.74 16.75
N LEU A 112 9.36 38.82 16.57
CA LEU A 112 8.46 39.31 17.61
C LEU A 112 7.33 38.34 17.93
N CYS A 113 6.75 37.68 16.91
CA CYS A 113 5.80 36.57 17.10
C CYS A 113 6.41 35.42 17.90
N GLY A 114 7.66 35.08 17.59
CA GLY A 114 8.43 34.03 18.29
C GLY A 114 8.63 34.33 19.79
N ILE A 115 8.96 35.60 20.12
CA ILE A 115 9.05 36.07 21.52
C ILE A 115 7.70 35.88 22.24
N MET A 116 6.62 36.35 21.64
CA MET A 116 5.28 36.25 22.24
C MET A 116 4.79 34.79 22.38
N ARG A 117 5.20 33.93 21.50
CA ARG A 117 4.85 32.50 21.55
C ARG A 117 5.60 31.74 22.63
N GLU A 118 6.84 32.13 22.94
CA GLU A 118 7.60 31.54 24.07
C GLU A 118 6.95 31.85 25.41
N GLY A 119 6.24 32.99 25.53
CA GLY A 119 5.31 33.33 26.62
C GLY A 119 5.95 33.65 27.96
N ASP A 120 6.96 32.92 28.37
CA ASP A 120 7.66 33.08 29.66
C ASP A 120 9.11 33.48 29.41
N SER A 121 9.32 34.68 28.85
CA SER A 121 10.65 35.24 28.57
C SER A 121 10.84 36.60 29.19
N VAL A 122 12.09 36.98 29.44
CA VAL A 122 12.45 38.33 29.98
C VAL A 122 11.90 39.40 29.06
N ALA A 123 11.96 39.22 27.75
CA ALA A 123 11.39 40.14 26.78
C ALA A 123 9.87 40.37 26.98
N VAL A 124 9.11 39.32 27.23
CA VAL A 124 7.67 39.43 27.51
C VAL A 124 7.41 40.14 28.82
N ARG A 125 8.24 39.89 29.82
CA ARG A 125 8.16 40.59 31.11
C ARG A 125 8.42 42.10 30.97
N ILE A 126 9.50 42.49 30.26
CA ILE A 126 9.79 43.89 29.96
C ILE A 126 8.62 44.54 29.20
N MET A 127 8.02 43.85 28.20
CA MET A 127 6.83 44.38 27.53
C MET A 127 5.64 44.59 28.46
N MET A 128 5.42 43.71 29.44
CA MET A 128 4.38 43.86 30.45
C MET A 128 4.67 45.03 31.42
N ASP A 129 5.89 45.16 31.84
CA ASP A 129 6.32 46.25 32.75
C ASP A 129 6.17 47.64 32.03
N LEU A 130 6.34 47.65 30.72
CA LEU A 130 6.05 48.82 29.87
C LEU A 130 4.55 48.97 29.51
N ASN A 131 3.65 48.27 30.19
CA ASN A 131 2.20 48.29 29.99
C ASN A 131 1.73 47.79 28.59
N VAL A 132 2.53 47.02 27.89
CA VAL A 132 2.17 46.43 26.63
C VAL A 132 1.50 45.07 26.84
N ASN A 133 0.28 44.90 26.32
CA ASN A 133 -0.40 43.61 26.39
C ASN A 133 0.03 42.72 25.24
N PRO A 134 0.74 41.57 25.48
CA PRO A 134 1.27 40.69 24.44
C PRO A 134 0.20 40.14 23.50
N LYS A 135 -1.03 39.90 24.00
CA LYS A 135 -2.11 39.37 23.16
C LYS A 135 -2.67 40.44 22.20
N LYS A 136 -2.76 41.70 22.65
CA LYS A 136 -3.17 42.79 21.77
C LYS A 136 -2.09 43.05 20.73
N LEU A 137 -0.83 43.07 21.13
CA LEU A 137 0.32 43.28 20.27
C LEU A 137 0.39 42.19 19.17
N TYR A 138 0.15 40.93 19.54
CA TYR A 138 0.11 39.83 18.59
C TYR A 138 -0.98 40.02 17.53
N ASN A 139 -2.17 40.41 17.93
CA ASN A 139 -3.29 40.64 17.00
C ASN A 139 -3.02 41.83 16.06
N GLU A 140 -2.41 42.91 16.55
CA GLU A 140 -2.00 44.05 15.72
C GLU A 140 -0.92 43.66 14.74
N LEU A 141 0.07 42.88 15.19
CA LEU A 141 1.15 42.38 14.34
C LEU A 141 0.60 41.50 13.20
N VAL A 142 -0.30 40.56 13.52
CA VAL A 142 -0.96 39.72 12.52
C VAL A 142 -1.78 40.55 11.52
N LYS A 143 -2.44 41.62 12.01
CA LYS A 143 -3.18 42.53 11.14
C LYS A 143 -2.26 43.29 10.20
N MET A 144 -1.14 43.84 10.69
CA MET A 144 -0.14 44.54 9.88
C MET A 144 0.57 43.61 8.88
N ILE A 145 0.91 42.38 9.27
CA ILE A 145 1.49 41.39 8.34
C ILE A 145 0.55 41.14 7.15
N ASN A 146 -0.75 41.04 7.43
CA ASN A 146 -1.76 40.84 6.38
C ASN A 146 -1.97 42.12 5.52
N GLU A 147 -1.90 43.31 6.10
CA GLU A 147 -1.99 44.60 5.38
C GLU A 147 -0.74 44.89 4.54
N THR A 148 0.46 44.56 5.05
CA THR A 148 1.70 44.77 4.30
C THR A 148 1.80 43.86 3.09
N LYS A 149 1.30 42.62 3.19
CA LYS A 149 1.14 41.72 2.02
C LYS A 149 0.14 42.25 0.99
N GLY A 150 -0.86 43.03 1.42
CA GLY A 150 -1.78 43.72 0.54
C GLY A 150 -1.09 44.84 -0.24
N GLN A 151 -0.17 45.58 0.35
CA GLN A 151 0.53 46.73 -0.26
C GLN A 151 1.71 46.31 -1.16
N GLU A 152 2.43 45.23 -0.87
CA GLU A 152 3.47 44.71 -1.76
C GLU A 152 2.88 44.17 -3.06
N SER A 153 1.61 43.73 -3.03
CA SER A 153 0.88 43.33 -4.23
C SER A 153 0.38 44.53 -5.07
N GLU A 154 0.31 45.75 -4.51
CA GLU A 154 -0.10 46.97 -5.25
C GLU A 154 1.07 47.69 -5.92
N SER A 155 2.29 47.64 -5.38
CA SER A 155 3.45 48.35 -5.97
C SER A 155 4.08 47.68 -7.21
N LYS A 156 3.68 46.44 -7.54
CA LYS A 156 4.05 45.73 -8.78
C LYS A 156 3.00 45.74 -9.89
N ARG A 157 1.91 46.52 -9.73
CA ARG A 157 0.78 46.59 -10.66
C ARG A 157 0.72 47.82 -11.52
N THR A 158 1.84 48.36 -11.98
CA THR A 158 1.83 49.32 -13.07
C THR A 158 2.63 48.80 -14.26
N SER A 159 2.10 47.78 -14.92
CA SER A 159 2.11 47.61 -16.38
C SER A 159 1.33 46.34 -16.76
N ASN A 160 0.24 46.60 -17.51
CA ASN A 160 -0.58 45.70 -18.32
C ASN A 160 -1.68 44.86 -17.63
N GLY A 161 -2.88 45.43 -17.70
CA GLY A 161 -4.13 44.79 -18.20
C GLY A 161 -4.65 43.52 -17.59
N GLY A 162 -5.58 43.60 -16.65
CA GLY A 162 -6.46 42.51 -16.26
C GLY A 162 -6.75 42.54 -14.76
N SER A 163 -7.88 43.08 -14.38
CA SER A 163 -8.45 43.03 -13.04
C SER A 163 -8.74 41.55 -12.69
N TYR A 164 -7.83 40.85 -12.02
CA TYR A 164 -8.16 39.57 -11.41
C TYR A 164 -9.07 39.83 -10.20
N ASN A 165 -10.33 39.44 -10.30
CA ASN A 165 -11.29 39.47 -9.21
C ASN A 165 -10.72 38.65 -8.03
N SER A 166 -10.57 39.30 -6.88
CA SER A 166 -10.02 38.63 -5.69
C SER A 166 -11.00 37.56 -5.16
N THR A 167 -10.56 36.33 -5.11
CA THR A 167 -11.33 35.18 -4.58
C THR A 167 -10.64 34.65 -3.32
N PRO A 168 -10.68 35.39 -2.16
CA PRO A 168 -9.85 35.07 -1.00
C PRO A 168 -10.26 33.76 -0.32
N THR A 169 -11.55 33.48 -0.17
CA THR A 169 -12.03 32.22 0.43
C THR A 169 -11.74 31.03 -0.47
N LEU A 170 -11.94 31.19 -1.77
CA LEU A 170 -11.62 30.15 -2.75
C LEU A 170 -10.11 29.83 -2.77
N ASN A 171 -9.26 30.86 -2.66
CA ASN A 171 -7.80 30.65 -2.60
C ASN A 171 -7.33 30.01 -1.28
N GLN A 172 -8.10 30.14 -0.21
CA GLN A 172 -7.78 29.50 1.09
C GLN A 172 -8.03 27.99 1.08
N TYR A 173 -9.11 27.55 0.42
CA TYR A 173 -9.56 26.16 0.39
C TYR A 173 -9.42 25.52 -1.00
N GLY A 174 -8.88 26.24 -1.96
CA GLY A 174 -8.71 25.76 -3.33
C GLY A 174 -7.28 25.91 -3.82
N SER A 175 -6.96 25.13 -4.85
CA SER A 175 -5.70 25.17 -5.56
C SER A 175 -5.94 25.61 -7.00
N ASP A 176 -5.37 26.74 -7.42
CA ASP A 176 -5.45 27.23 -8.79
C ASP A 176 -4.52 26.40 -9.70
N LEU A 177 -5.11 25.48 -10.47
CA LEU A 177 -4.38 24.60 -11.40
C LEU A 177 -3.80 25.41 -12.57
N THR A 178 -4.51 26.44 -13.05
CA THR A 178 -4.02 27.30 -14.13
C THR A 178 -2.79 28.10 -13.72
N LYS A 179 -2.73 28.53 -12.46
CA LYS A 179 -1.52 29.16 -11.89
C LYS A 179 -0.38 28.16 -11.80
N LYS A 180 -0.64 26.94 -11.30
CA LYS A 180 0.38 25.87 -11.24
C LYS A 180 0.90 25.49 -12.63
N ALA A 181 0.01 25.45 -13.65
CA ALA A 181 0.41 25.22 -15.04
C ALA A 181 1.37 26.29 -15.54
N ARG A 182 1.07 27.59 -15.30
CA ARG A 182 1.98 28.69 -15.67
C ARG A 182 3.33 28.62 -14.96
N GLU A 183 3.36 28.11 -13.74
CA GLU A 183 4.59 27.94 -12.96
C GLU A 183 5.34 26.63 -13.31
N GLY A 184 4.83 25.79 -14.23
CA GLY A 184 5.41 24.50 -14.60
C GLY A 184 5.43 23.47 -13.46
N LYS A 185 4.48 23.58 -12.52
CA LYS A 185 4.41 22.72 -11.32
C LYS A 185 3.46 21.54 -11.48
N LEU A 186 2.76 21.43 -12.60
CA LEU A 186 1.88 20.29 -12.88
C LEU A 186 2.67 19.10 -13.42
N ASP A 187 2.08 17.95 -13.32
CA ASP A 187 2.59 16.72 -13.94
C ASP A 187 2.18 16.69 -15.42
N PRO A 188 3.03 16.18 -16.32
CA PRO A 188 2.69 16.11 -17.74
C PRO A 188 1.51 15.14 -17.94
N VAL A 189 0.48 15.61 -18.66
CA VAL A 189 -0.71 14.80 -18.93
C VAL A 189 -0.57 14.08 -20.25
N ILE A 190 -0.42 12.77 -20.19
CA ILE A 190 -0.15 11.90 -21.35
C ILE A 190 -1.34 10.96 -21.59
N GLY A 191 -1.68 10.75 -22.88
CA GLY A 191 -2.69 9.76 -23.27
C GLY A 191 -4.15 10.15 -23.03
N ARG A 192 -4.45 11.38 -22.56
CA ARG A 192 -5.81 11.83 -22.18
C ARG A 192 -6.40 12.90 -23.09
N ARG A 193 -5.88 13.04 -24.29
CA ARG A 193 -6.28 14.09 -25.23
C ARG A 193 -7.77 14.02 -25.59
N THR A 194 -8.30 12.83 -25.81
CA THR A 194 -9.71 12.64 -26.19
C THR A 194 -10.67 13.05 -25.08
N GLU A 195 -10.35 12.72 -23.83
CA GLU A 195 -11.15 13.08 -22.67
C GLU A 195 -11.09 14.58 -22.39
N ILE A 196 -9.90 15.21 -22.51
CA ILE A 196 -9.71 16.64 -22.33
C ILE A 196 -10.49 17.40 -23.43
N ASP A 197 -10.37 17.01 -24.68
CA ASP A 197 -11.11 17.61 -25.79
C ASP A 197 -12.63 17.49 -25.59
N ARG A 198 -13.08 16.36 -25.04
CA ARG A 198 -14.48 16.14 -24.68
C ARG A 198 -14.93 17.07 -23.54
N VAL A 199 -14.11 17.26 -22.52
CA VAL A 199 -14.37 18.20 -21.42
C VAL A 199 -14.48 19.63 -21.97
N ILE A 200 -13.56 20.07 -22.82
CA ILE A 200 -13.56 21.37 -23.48
C ILE A 200 -14.85 21.57 -24.32
N GLN A 201 -15.22 20.53 -25.09
CA GLN A 201 -16.46 20.56 -25.88
C GLN A 201 -17.71 20.73 -25.01
N ILE A 202 -17.78 20.02 -23.85
CA ILE A 202 -18.90 20.10 -22.92
C ILE A 202 -18.95 21.49 -22.26
N LEU A 203 -17.83 22.02 -21.79
CA LEU A 203 -17.73 23.36 -21.19
C LEU A 203 -18.15 24.46 -22.13
N SER A 204 -18.00 24.26 -23.43
CA SER A 204 -18.39 25.23 -24.48
C SER A 204 -19.87 25.16 -24.86
N ARG A 205 -20.66 24.23 -24.30
CA ARG A 205 -22.11 24.14 -24.60
C ARG A 205 -22.90 25.22 -23.90
N ARG A 206 -24.06 25.55 -24.46
CA ARG A 206 -25.02 26.48 -23.84
C ARG A 206 -25.76 25.90 -22.65
N SER A 207 -26.00 24.59 -22.65
CA SER A 207 -26.68 23.84 -21.57
C SER A 207 -25.97 22.51 -21.34
N LYS A 208 -26.13 21.94 -20.14
CA LYS A 208 -25.39 20.74 -19.72
C LYS A 208 -23.88 20.89 -19.91
N ASN A 209 -23.39 22.07 -19.53
CA ASN A 209 -22.01 22.51 -19.72
C ASN A 209 -21.10 22.17 -18.54
N ASN A 210 -21.50 21.25 -17.67
CA ASN A 210 -20.70 20.77 -16.57
C ASN A 210 -20.30 19.31 -16.83
N PRO A 211 -19.05 19.02 -17.22
CA PRO A 211 -18.57 17.65 -17.37
C PRO A 211 -18.42 16.98 -16.01
N CYS A 212 -18.76 15.70 -15.96
CA CYS A 212 -18.48 14.83 -14.82
C CYS A 212 -17.58 13.69 -15.27
N LEU A 213 -16.36 13.64 -14.79
CA LEU A 213 -15.38 12.59 -15.05
C LEU A 213 -15.76 11.34 -14.23
N ILE A 214 -16.06 10.26 -14.91
CA ILE A 214 -16.52 9.01 -14.30
C ILE A 214 -15.53 7.91 -14.60
N GLY A 215 -14.98 7.30 -13.58
CA GLY A 215 -14.02 6.20 -13.73
C GLY A 215 -13.59 5.65 -12.39
N GLU A 216 -12.94 4.51 -12.42
CA GLU A 216 -12.45 3.85 -11.21
C GLU A 216 -11.39 4.69 -10.48
N PRO A 217 -11.14 4.46 -9.19
CA PRO A 217 -10.07 5.13 -8.45
C PRO A 217 -8.70 4.89 -9.12
N GLY A 218 -7.85 5.93 -9.15
CA GLY A 218 -6.48 5.79 -9.68
C GLY A 218 -6.33 5.80 -11.20
N VAL A 219 -7.41 5.98 -12.00
CA VAL A 219 -7.31 6.05 -13.46
C VAL A 219 -6.82 7.41 -13.99
N GLY A 220 -6.59 8.40 -13.13
CA GLY A 220 -6.08 9.72 -13.54
C GLY A 220 -7.17 10.75 -13.87
N LYS A 221 -8.31 10.75 -13.17
CA LYS A 221 -9.38 11.76 -13.35
C LYS A 221 -8.89 13.18 -13.05
N THR A 222 -8.10 13.36 -12.01
CA THR A 222 -7.53 14.65 -11.61
C THR A 222 -6.55 15.19 -12.66
N ALA A 223 -5.75 14.29 -13.28
CA ALA A 223 -4.85 14.66 -14.35
C ALA A 223 -5.57 15.30 -15.57
N ILE A 224 -6.82 14.90 -15.86
CA ILE A 224 -7.62 15.51 -16.93
C ILE A 224 -7.95 16.99 -16.63
N ALA A 225 -8.20 17.31 -15.34
CA ALA A 225 -8.42 18.69 -14.93
C ALA A 225 -7.12 19.52 -14.99
N GLU A 226 -5.99 18.91 -14.69
CA GLU A 226 -4.66 19.49 -14.83
C GLU A 226 -4.32 19.74 -16.31
N GLY A 227 -4.57 18.78 -17.20
CA GLY A 227 -4.38 18.93 -18.63
C GLY A 227 -5.34 19.98 -19.26
N LEU A 228 -6.56 20.13 -18.73
CA LEU A 228 -7.43 21.22 -19.12
C LEU A 228 -6.80 22.58 -18.76
N ALA A 229 -6.21 22.69 -17.56
CA ALA A 229 -5.53 23.91 -17.13
C ALA A 229 -4.29 24.22 -17.99
N GLU A 230 -3.51 23.22 -18.37
CA GLU A 230 -2.38 23.36 -19.30
C GLU A 230 -2.85 23.87 -20.68
N LYS A 231 -3.86 23.24 -21.28
CA LYS A 231 -4.41 23.70 -22.56
C LYS A 231 -4.96 25.13 -22.53
N ILE A 232 -5.55 25.54 -21.39
CA ILE A 232 -5.99 26.92 -21.22
C ILE A 232 -4.79 27.88 -21.22
N VAL A 233 -3.70 27.51 -20.56
CA VAL A 233 -2.47 28.34 -20.50
C VAL A 233 -1.79 28.41 -21.86
N GLU A 234 -1.73 27.31 -22.60
CA GLU A 234 -1.18 27.21 -23.95
C GLU A 234 -2.05 27.95 -24.98
N GLY A 235 -3.34 28.24 -24.64
CA GLY A 235 -4.28 28.89 -25.54
C GLY A 235 -4.92 27.93 -26.53
N ASP A 236 -4.72 26.61 -26.42
CA ASP A 236 -5.31 25.56 -27.27
C ASP A 236 -6.75 25.23 -26.86
N VAL A 237 -7.56 26.26 -26.67
CA VAL A 237 -8.97 26.18 -26.28
C VAL A 237 -9.80 27.22 -27.00
N PRO A 238 -11.13 27.01 -27.15
CA PRO A 238 -12.01 28.02 -27.70
C PRO A 238 -11.93 29.36 -26.97
N GLU A 239 -12.21 30.45 -27.66
CA GLU A 239 -12.16 31.84 -27.13
C GLU A 239 -12.91 32.03 -25.81
N THR A 240 -14.01 31.29 -25.62
CA THR A 240 -14.83 31.32 -24.41
C THR A 240 -14.12 30.79 -23.16
N LEU A 241 -13.06 30.02 -23.34
CA LEU A 241 -12.29 29.38 -22.26
C LEU A 241 -10.87 29.96 -22.06
N LYS A 242 -10.35 30.75 -23.02
CA LYS A 242 -8.97 31.29 -22.97
C LYS A 242 -8.62 32.07 -21.71
N ASN A 243 -9.62 32.78 -21.15
CA ASN A 243 -9.43 33.66 -19.98
C ASN A 243 -9.99 33.03 -18.70
N LYS A 244 -10.28 31.70 -18.70
CA LYS A 244 -10.80 31.01 -17.56
C LYS A 244 -9.66 30.49 -16.69
N ARG A 245 -9.94 30.32 -15.38
CA ARG A 245 -9.06 29.68 -14.39
C ARG A 245 -9.70 28.40 -13.92
N VAL A 246 -8.95 27.33 -13.86
CA VAL A 246 -9.39 26.06 -13.26
C VAL A 246 -8.92 26.04 -11.82
N VAL A 247 -9.86 26.00 -10.88
CA VAL A 247 -9.57 25.96 -9.45
C VAL A 247 -10.14 24.68 -8.85
N SER A 248 -9.26 23.85 -8.29
CA SER A 248 -9.64 22.65 -7.56
C SER A 248 -10.01 23.01 -6.13
N ILE A 249 -11.18 22.56 -5.66
CA ILE A 249 -11.65 22.78 -4.29
C ILE A 249 -11.34 21.56 -3.43
N ASP A 250 -10.77 21.78 -2.25
CA ASP A 250 -10.60 20.76 -1.20
C ASP A 250 -11.80 20.79 -0.24
N ILE A 251 -12.76 19.89 -0.49
CA ILE A 251 -13.95 19.75 0.35
C ILE A 251 -13.59 19.23 1.75
N SER A 252 -12.63 18.31 1.82
CA SER A 252 -12.18 17.75 3.10
C SER A 252 -11.54 18.83 3.99
N GLY A 253 -10.73 19.71 3.40
CA GLY A 253 -10.17 20.87 4.09
C GLY A 253 -11.21 21.89 4.54
N MET A 254 -12.33 22.03 3.80
CA MET A 254 -13.44 22.89 4.20
C MET A 254 -14.24 22.33 5.39
N ILE A 255 -14.34 21.02 5.51
CA ILE A 255 -15.00 20.32 6.63
C ILE A 255 -14.07 20.32 7.85
N ALA A 256 -12.78 20.15 7.66
CA ALA A 256 -11.80 20.13 8.72
C ALA A 256 -11.77 21.49 9.46
N GLY A 257 -11.96 21.45 10.79
CA GLY A 257 -11.99 22.65 11.62
C GLY A 257 -13.32 23.45 11.60
N ALA A 258 -14.39 22.94 10.96
CA ALA A 258 -15.74 23.43 11.18
C ALA A 258 -16.28 22.82 12.48
N LYS A 259 -16.51 23.66 13.50
CA LYS A 259 -17.08 23.21 14.78
C LYS A 259 -18.58 22.95 14.72
N TYR A 260 -19.26 23.65 13.81
CA TYR A 260 -20.70 23.56 13.60
C TYR A 260 -21.03 23.37 12.13
N ARG A 261 -22.15 22.71 11.85
CA ARG A 261 -22.68 22.48 10.51
C ARG A 261 -22.77 23.77 9.67
N GLY A 262 -23.20 24.86 10.28
CA GLY A 262 -23.35 26.19 9.64
C GLY A 262 -22.04 26.75 9.13
N ASP A 263 -20.90 26.46 9.76
CA ASP A 263 -19.58 26.98 9.36
C ASP A 263 -19.17 26.44 7.98
N PHE A 264 -19.44 25.15 7.72
CA PHE A 264 -19.13 24.53 6.42
C PHE A 264 -20.03 25.05 5.31
N GLU A 265 -21.36 25.14 5.58
CA GLU A 265 -22.33 25.70 4.63
C GLU A 265 -21.96 27.16 4.27
N GLU A 266 -21.54 27.95 5.24
CA GLU A 266 -21.11 29.34 5.02
C GLU A 266 -19.82 29.43 4.19
N ARG A 267 -18.84 28.54 4.43
CA ARG A 267 -17.59 28.50 3.66
C ARG A 267 -17.84 28.14 2.20
N ILE A 268 -18.63 27.10 1.93
CA ILE A 268 -19.02 26.72 0.57
C ILE A 268 -19.78 27.84 -0.10
N LYS A 269 -20.77 28.42 0.57
CA LYS A 269 -21.59 29.51 0.01
C LYS A 269 -20.73 30.71 -0.36
N LYS A 270 -19.82 31.14 0.54
CA LYS A 270 -18.89 32.24 0.25
C LYS A 270 -17.99 31.94 -0.95
N SER A 271 -17.43 30.74 -1.03
CA SER A 271 -16.57 30.33 -2.16
C SER A 271 -17.35 30.33 -3.48
N LEU A 272 -18.58 29.80 -3.48
CA LEU A 272 -19.43 29.79 -4.68
C LEU A 272 -19.89 31.20 -5.10
N ASP A 273 -20.18 32.09 -4.14
CA ASP A 273 -20.50 33.50 -4.41
C ASP A 273 -19.30 34.25 -4.98
N GLU A 274 -18.07 33.94 -4.52
CA GLU A 274 -16.84 34.46 -5.12
C GLU A 274 -16.66 33.99 -6.56
N VAL A 275 -16.87 32.71 -6.84
CA VAL A 275 -16.81 32.11 -8.18
C VAL A 275 -17.83 32.78 -9.12
N LYS A 276 -19.06 32.97 -8.65
CA LYS A 276 -20.11 33.64 -9.41
C LYS A 276 -19.75 35.08 -9.74
N LYS A 277 -19.21 35.84 -8.78
CA LYS A 277 -18.78 37.24 -8.98
C LYS A 277 -17.56 37.34 -9.91
N ALA A 278 -16.63 36.42 -9.81
CA ALA A 278 -15.44 36.39 -10.64
C ALA A 278 -15.76 36.12 -12.10
N GLY A 279 -16.68 35.19 -12.39
CA GLY A 279 -17.15 34.83 -13.72
C GLY A 279 -16.12 34.16 -14.63
N ASP A 280 -14.84 34.13 -14.22
CA ASP A 280 -13.72 33.55 -14.96
C ASP A 280 -13.25 32.19 -14.41
N VAL A 281 -13.93 31.66 -13.39
CA VAL A 281 -13.52 30.44 -12.69
C VAL A 281 -14.31 29.23 -13.17
N ILE A 282 -13.59 28.15 -13.47
CA ILE A 282 -14.13 26.79 -13.62
C ILE A 282 -13.73 26.03 -12.35
N LEU A 283 -14.72 25.54 -11.60
CA LEU A 283 -14.45 24.75 -10.39
C LEU A 283 -14.18 23.29 -10.76
N PHE A 284 -13.09 22.74 -10.30
CA PHE A 284 -12.86 21.30 -10.27
C PHE A 284 -13.19 20.77 -8.87
N ILE A 285 -14.08 19.77 -8.81
CA ILE A 285 -14.50 19.14 -7.56
C ILE A 285 -14.21 17.66 -7.69
N ASP A 286 -13.17 17.23 -7.00
CA ASP A 286 -12.90 15.81 -6.89
C ASP A 286 -13.88 15.18 -5.88
N GLU A 287 -14.20 13.90 -6.09
CA GLU A 287 -15.21 13.20 -5.28
C GLU A 287 -16.52 13.99 -5.11
N ILE A 288 -17.06 14.52 -6.23
CA ILE A 288 -18.27 15.39 -6.22
C ILE A 288 -19.47 14.74 -5.48
N HIS A 289 -19.49 13.42 -5.36
CA HIS A 289 -20.49 12.68 -4.61
C HIS A 289 -20.48 13.02 -3.12
N THR A 290 -19.36 13.47 -2.55
CA THR A 290 -19.25 13.89 -1.15
C THR A 290 -20.13 15.10 -0.84
N ILE A 291 -20.31 15.99 -1.82
CA ILE A 291 -21.19 17.16 -1.69
C ILE A 291 -22.65 16.75 -1.82
N VAL A 292 -22.96 15.77 -2.68
CA VAL A 292 -24.32 15.38 -3.06
C VAL A 292 -24.88 14.30 -2.11
N GLY A 293 -24.01 13.42 -1.58
CA GLY A 293 -24.39 12.25 -0.77
C GLY A 293 -24.43 12.48 0.74
N ALA A 294 -23.93 13.59 1.20
CA ALA A 294 -23.82 13.91 2.63
C ALA A 294 -25.17 14.05 3.36
N GLY A 295 -26.31 13.99 2.65
CA GLY A 295 -27.65 14.20 3.20
C GLY A 295 -28.42 12.96 3.67
N SER A 296 -27.88 11.73 3.51
CA SER A 296 -28.61 10.51 3.81
C SER A 296 -28.44 9.97 5.25
N ALA A 297 -27.50 10.48 6.02
CA ALA A 297 -27.39 10.21 7.46
C ALA A 297 -27.98 11.38 8.25
N GLU A 298 -28.75 11.09 9.32
CA GLU A 298 -29.29 12.11 10.22
C GLU A 298 -28.17 13.04 10.72
N GLY A 299 -28.09 14.28 10.18
CA GLY A 299 -27.07 15.27 10.52
C GLY A 299 -26.06 15.62 9.43
N ALA A 300 -26.07 14.97 8.27
CA ALA A 300 -25.15 15.26 7.19
C ALA A 300 -25.54 16.51 6.37
N VAL A 301 -24.54 17.26 5.90
CA VAL A 301 -24.70 18.54 5.20
C VAL A 301 -25.16 18.32 3.76
N ASP A 302 -26.29 18.86 3.39
CA ASP A 302 -26.75 18.84 1.98
C ASP A 302 -26.25 20.09 1.23
N ALA A 303 -24.95 20.14 0.97
CA ALA A 303 -24.34 21.19 0.15
C ALA A 303 -24.85 21.17 -1.32
N ALA A 304 -25.46 20.07 -1.75
CA ALA A 304 -26.12 19.97 -3.04
C ALA A 304 -27.22 21.02 -3.21
N ASN A 305 -27.93 21.36 -2.14
CA ASN A 305 -29.00 22.37 -2.19
C ASN A 305 -28.47 23.78 -2.47
N ILE A 306 -27.20 24.06 -2.17
CA ILE A 306 -26.54 25.33 -2.50
C ILE A 306 -26.07 25.32 -3.96
N LEU A 307 -25.54 24.17 -4.43
CA LEU A 307 -24.98 24.02 -5.78
C LEU A 307 -26.07 23.95 -6.87
N LYS A 308 -27.17 23.24 -6.61
CA LYS A 308 -28.27 23.01 -7.58
C LYS A 308 -28.82 24.28 -8.20
N PRO A 309 -29.16 25.36 -7.46
CA PRO A 309 -29.67 26.59 -8.04
C PRO A 309 -28.65 27.29 -8.93
N LEU A 310 -27.37 27.29 -8.56
CA LEU A 310 -26.31 27.97 -9.33
C LEU A 310 -26.02 27.23 -10.64
N LEU A 311 -25.98 25.91 -10.61
CA LEU A 311 -25.86 25.07 -11.81
C LEU A 311 -27.10 25.19 -12.70
N ALA A 312 -28.31 25.30 -12.09
CA ALA A 312 -29.55 25.43 -12.83
C ALA A 312 -29.62 26.71 -13.64
N ARG A 313 -29.09 27.80 -13.10
CA ARG A 313 -29.06 29.15 -13.75
C ARG A 313 -27.85 29.32 -14.67
N GLY A 314 -26.88 28.37 -14.66
CA GLY A 314 -25.63 28.50 -15.43
C GLY A 314 -24.71 29.61 -14.91
N GLU A 315 -24.83 29.94 -13.61
CA GLU A 315 -24.07 31.03 -12.98
C GLU A 315 -22.61 30.56 -12.65
N ILE A 316 -22.38 29.26 -12.59
CA ILE A 316 -21.06 28.65 -12.36
C ILE A 316 -20.85 27.50 -13.34
N GLN A 317 -19.59 27.21 -13.63
CA GLN A 317 -19.15 26.04 -14.39
C GLN A 317 -18.36 25.11 -13.46
N VAL A 318 -18.72 23.82 -13.48
CA VAL A 318 -18.13 22.80 -12.62
C VAL A 318 -17.65 21.62 -13.45
N VAL A 319 -16.45 21.14 -13.18
CA VAL A 319 -15.93 19.85 -13.62
C VAL A 319 -15.94 18.94 -12.38
N GLY A 320 -16.79 17.94 -12.37
CA GLY A 320 -16.83 16.96 -11.27
C GLY A 320 -16.02 15.72 -11.61
N ALA A 321 -15.49 15.05 -10.59
CA ALA A 321 -14.90 13.71 -10.73
C ALA A 321 -15.52 12.78 -9.69
N THR A 322 -15.80 11.53 -10.08
CA THR A 322 -16.40 10.52 -9.20
C THR A 322 -16.20 9.11 -9.77
N THR A 323 -16.55 8.09 -8.99
CA THR A 323 -16.58 6.72 -9.49
C THR A 323 -17.90 6.39 -10.20
N THR A 324 -17.91 5.28 -10.96
CA THR A 324 -19.09 4.82 -11.69
C THR A 324 -20.26 4.51 -10.75
N ASN A 325 -19.98 3.87 -9.62
CA ASN A 325 -20.99 3.48 -8.64
C ASN A 325 -21.59 4.70 -7.92
N GLU A 326 -20.77 5.66 -7.55
CA GLU A 326 -21.19 6.88 -6.86
C GLU A 326 -21.95 7.80 -7.78
N TYR A 327 -21.55 7.89 -9.07
CA TYR A 327 -22.30 8.64 -10.07
C TYR A 327 -23.74 8.14 -10.18
N ARG A 328 -23.92 6.81 -10.33
CA ARG A 328 -25.26 6.19 -10.40
C ARG A 328 -26.06 6.39 -9.11
N LYS A 329 -25.41 6.28 -7.96
CA LYS A 329 -26.08 6.36 -6.66
C LYS A 329 -26.52 7.77 -6.29
N TYR A 330 -25.72 8.80 -6.61
CA TYR A 330 -25.90 10.15 -6.09
C TYR A 330 -26.24 11.18 -7.17
N ILE A 331 -25.72 11.09 -8.39
CA ILE A 331 -25.93 12.10 -9.43
C ILE A 331 -27.05 11.69 -10.38
N GLU A 332 -27.04 10.46 -10.87
CA GLU A 332 -28.03 9.97 -11.83
C GLU A 332 -29.44 9.85 -11.22
N LYS A 333 -29.54 9.55 -9.92
CA LYS A 333 -30.82 9.52 -9.21
C LYS A 333 -31.42 10.89 -8.94
N ASP A 334 -30.63 11.95 -8.98
CA ASP A 334 -31.09 13.31 -8.76
C ASP A 334 -31.39 13.98 -10.11
N ALA A 335 -32.66 14.09 -10.47
CA ALA A 335 -33.10 14.65 -11.76
C ALA A 335 -32.62 16.09 -12.01
N ALA A 336 -32.31 16.88 -10.98
CA ALA A 336 -31.78 18.24 -11.13
C ALA A 336 -30.31 18.24 -11.53
N LEU A 337 -29.52 17.32 -10.97
CA LEU A 337 -28.09 17.17 -11.27
C LEU A 337 -27.87 16.43 -12.60
N GLU A 338 -28.59 15.35 -12.86
CA GLU A 338 -28.53 14.58 -14.11
C GLU A 338 -28.73 15.47 -15.35
N ARG A 339 -29.65 16.45 -15.27
CA ARG A 339 -29.90 17.39 -16.36
C ARG A 339 -28.80 18.43 -16.53
N ARG A 340 -27.87 18.56 -15.62
CA ARG A 340 -26.81 19.59 -15.61
C ARG A 340 -25.44 19.05 -15.86
N PHE A 341 -25.15 17.83 -15.41
CA PHE A 341 -23.90 17.15 -15.66
C PHE A 341 -23.93 16.34 -16.96
N SER A 342 -22.81 16.32 -17.65
CA SER A 342 -22.57 15.47 -18.83
C SER A 342 -21.49 14.47 -18.49
N PRO A 343 -21.76 13.15 -18.53
CA PRO A 343 -20.77 12.13 -18.21
C PRO A 343 -19.64 12.09 -19.23
N VAL A 344 -18.42 11.95 -18.73
CA VAL A 344 -17.19 11.68 -19.50
C VAL A 344 -16.55 10.46 -18.87
N MET A 345 -16.57 9.34 -19.59
CA MET A 345 -15.97 8.10 -19.10
C MET A 345 -14.45 8.18 -19.18
N VAL A 346 -13.79 7.85 -18.09
CA VAL A 346 -12.33 7.80 -17.96
C VAL A 346 -11.94 6.36 -17.66
N ASN A 347 -11.50 5.68 -18.71
CA ASN A 347 -11.08 4.29 -18.62
C ASN A 347 -9.63 4.17 -18.14
N GLU A 348 -9.26 2.98 -17.68
CA GLU A 348 -7.87 2.62 -17.39
C GLU A 348 -7.03 2.83 -18.66
N PRO A 349 -5.84 3.48 -18.59
CA PRO A 349 -4.98 3.65 -19.75
C PRO A 349 -4.42 2.31 -20.22
N SER A 350 -4.01 2.25 -21.49
CA SER A 350 -3.27 1.09 -22.01
C SER A 350 -1.91 0.96 -21.31
N GLU A 351 -1.32 -0.24 -21.35
CA GLU A 351 0.04 -0.45 -20.79
C GLU A 351 1.07 0.47 -21.46
N GLU A 352 0.94 0.70 -22.78
CA GLU A 352 1.82 1.59 -23.53
C GLU A 352 1.69 3.06 -23.06
N ASP A 353 0.47 3.52 -22.82
CA ASP A 353 0.23 4.88 -22.33
C ASP A 353 0.68 5.01 -20.86
N ALA A 354 0.48 3.97 -20.05
CA ALA A 354 0.96 3.94 -18.67
C ALA A 354 2.49 4.03 -18.61
N ILE A 355 3.23 3.34 -19.49
CA ILE A 355 4.68 3.46 -19.60
C ILE A 355 5.09 4.91 -19.90
N LYS A 356 4.44 5.55 -20.89
CA LYS A 356 4.73 6.95 -21.22
C LYS A 356 4.44 7.91 -20.06
N ILE A 357 3.34 7.69 -19.33
CA ILE A 357 3.00 8.47 -18.13
C ILE A 357 4.12 8.36 -17.09
N LEU A 358 4.59 7.15 -16.81
CA LEU A 358 5.66 6.91 -15.86
C LEU A 358 7.01 7.49 -16.33
N GLU A 359 7.29 7.43 -17.63
CA GLU A 359 8.45 8.09 -18.22
C GLU A 359 8.40 9.62 -18.03
N GLY A 360 7.22 10.21 -18.17
CA GLY A 360 7.02 11.65 -17.92
C GLY A 360 7.14 12.05 -16.45
N LEU A 361 6.83 11.14 -15.52
CA LEU A 361 6.93 11.36 -14.08
C LEU A 361 8.31 11.01 -13.51
N ARG A 362 9.15 10.30 -14.28
CA ARG A 362 10.47 9.78 -13.85
C ARG A 362 11.33 10.81 -13.13
N ASP A 363 11.56 11.95 -13.75
CA ASP A 363 12.48 12.96 -13.25
C ASP A 363 12.08 13.49 -11.86
N LYS A 364 10.76 13.58 -11.60
CA LYS A 364 10.23 14.01 -10.30
C LYS A 364 10.46 12.95 -9.22
N TYR A 365 10.23 11.68 -9.55
CA TYR A 365 10.48 10.58 -8.61
C TYR A 365 11.98 10.35 -8.38
N GLU A 366 12.81 10.48 -9.42
CA GLU A 366 14.28 10.44 -9.30
C GLU A 366 14.79 11.55 -8.38
N ALA A 367 14.28 12.77 -8.56
CA ALA A 367 14.66 13.92 -7.71
C ALA A 367 14.21 13.74 -6.25
N HIS A 368 12.98 13.18 -6.03
CA HIS A 368 12.45 12.97 -4.69
C HIS A 368 13.23 11.89 -3.92
N HIS A 369 13.47 10.75 -4.55
CA HIS A 369 14.14 9.62 -3.90
C HIS A 369 15.66 9.67 -4.02
N ASN A 370 16.21 10.48 -4.92
CA ASN A 370 17.64 10.48 -5.27
C ASN A 370 18.12 9.10 -5.75
N VAL A 371 17.29 8.44 -6.57
CA VAL A 371 17.50 7.10 -7.14
C VAL A 371 17.23 7.18 -8.63
N LYS A 372 18.13 6.66 -9.47
CA LYS A 372 17.93 6.62 -10.92
C LYS A 372 16.97 5.48 -11.29
N ILE A 373 15.93 5.76 -12.08
CA ILE A 373 14.92 4.79 -12.51
C ILE A 373 15.22 4.36 -13.94
N THR A 374 15.42 3.05 -14.16
CA THR A 374 15.70 2.52 -15.50
C THR A 374 14.40 2.32 -16.29
N ASP A 375 14.50 2.37 -17.64
CA ASP A 375 13.36 2.09 -18.53
C ASP A 375 12.80 0.67 -18.32
N GLU A 376 13.69 -0.28 -17.99
CA GLU A 376 13.33 -1.66 -17.68
C GLU A 376 12.52 -1.73 -16.38
N ALA A 377 12.85 -0.91 -15.38
CA ALA A 377 12.08 -0.84 -14.14
C ALA A 377 10.67 -0.28 -14.39
N ILE A 378 10.52 0.76 -15.22
CA ILE A 378 9.23 1.33 -15.60
C ILE A 378 8.37 0.29 -16.32
N LYS A 379 8.90 -0.37 -17.35
CA LYS A 379 8.18 -1.43 -18.07
C LYS A 379 7.76 -2.55 -17.13
N SER A 380 8.69 -3.01 -16.29
CA SER A 380 8.38 -4.05 -15.31
C SER A 380 7.34 -3.62 -14.29
N ALA A 381 7.33 -2.35 -13.87
CA ALA A 381 6.31 -1.84 -12.94
C ALA A 381 4.91 -1.89 -13.57
N VAL A 382 4.76 -1.53 -14.85
CA VAL A 382 3.48 -1.61 -15.56
C VAL A 382 3.07 -3.06 -15.78
N GLU A 383 3.93 -3.89 -16.36
CA GLU A 383 3.63 -5.30 -16.66
C GLU A 383 3.32 -6.12 -15.41
N LEU A 384 4.16 -5.99 -14.36
CA LEU A 384 3.97 -6.75 -13.13
C LEU A 384 2.76 -6.25 -12.34
N SER A 385 2.51 -4.94 -12.28
CA SER A 385 1.31 -4.42 -11.61
C SER A 385 0.02 -4.82 -12.35
N THR A 386 0.02 -4.83 -13.68
CA THR A 386 -1.13 -5.29 -14.48
C THR A 386 -1.38 -6.77 -14.26
N ARG A 387 -0.31 -7.56 -14.20
CA ARG A 387 -0.41 -9.01 -14.05
C ARG A 387 -0.77 -9.45 -12.63
N TYR A 388 -0.25 -8.77 -11.60
CA TYR A 388 -0.30 -9.24 -10.21
C TYR A 388 -1.20 -8.42 -9.29
N VAL A 389 -1.50 -7.15 -9.62
CA VAL A 389 -2.33 -6.26 -8.81
C VAL A 389 -3.66 -6.01 -9.53
N ASN A 390 -4.70 -6.74 -9.13
CA ASN A 390 -6.01 -6.70 -9.79
C ASN A 390 -7.06 -5.84 -9.06
N ASP A 391 -6.75 -5.35 -7.87
CA ASP A 391 -7.63 -4.53 -7.04
C ASP A 391 -7.43 -3.02 -7.23
N ARG A 392 -6.46 -2.64 -8.04
CA ARG A 392 -6.11 -1.25 -8.39
C ARG A 392 -5.95 -1.09 -9.90
N TYR A 393 -5.98 0.15 -10.37
CA TYR A 393 -5.97 0.50 -11.78
C TYR A 393 -4.70 1.24 -12.18
N LEU A 394 -4.30 1.12 -13.45
CA LEU A 394 -3.25 1.95 -14.03
C LEU A 394 -3.75 3.41 -14.18
N PRO A 395 -2.85 4.41 -14.08
CA PRO A 395 -1.41 4.29 -13.83
C PRO A 395 -1.03 4.18 -12.34
N ASP A 396 -1.98 4.42 -11.43
CA ASP A 396 -1.76 4.58 -9.99
C ASP A 396 -1.02 3.39 -9.37
N LYS A 397 -1.46 2.14 -9.65
CA LYS A 397 -0.79 0.93 -9.14
C LYS A 397 0.68 0.80 -9.56
N ALA A 398 1.03 1.29 -10.74
CA ALA A 398 2.41 1.24 -11.24
C ALA A 398 3.24 2.40 -10.67
N ILE A 399 2.63 3.56 -10.44
CA ILE A 399 3.24 4.70 -9.75
C ILE A 399 3.57 4.32 -8.31
N ASP A 400 2.59 3.80 -7.56
CA ASP A 400 2.79 3.34 -6.18
C ASP A 400 3.93 2.31 -6.08
N LEU A 401 4.00 1.42 -7.06
CA LEU A 401 5.02 0.38 -7.10
C LEU A 401 6.43 0.95 -7.29
N ILE A 402 6.58 1.95 -8.16
CA ILE A 402 7.85 2.64 -8.37
C ILE A 402 8.22 3.45 -7.13
N ASP A 403 7.26 4.16 -6.53
CA ASP A 403 7.47 4.97 -5.34
C ASP A 403 7.95 4.14 -4.15
N GLU A 404 7.28 3.01 -3.88
CA GLU A 404 7.69 2.10 -2.81
C GLU A 404 9.03 1.42 -3.10
N ALA A 405 9.27 1.00 -4.34
CA ALA A 405 10.53 0.36 -4.71
C ALA A 405 11.70 1.34 -4.61
N ALA A 406 11.53 2.58 -5.08
CA ALA A 406 12.55 3.62 -4.95
C ALA A 406 12.82 3.97 -3.47
N SER A 407 11.77 4.05 -2.67
CA SER A 407 11.90 4.24 -1.21
C SER A 407 12.66 3.09 -0.56
N LYS A 408 12.37 1.84 -0.92
CA LYS A 408 13.06 0.64 -0.39
C LYS A 408 14.53 0.62 -0.78
N VAL A 409 14.86 0.95 -2.04
CA VAL A 409 16.25 1.06 -2.51
C VAL A 409 16.98 2.15 -1.72
N LYS A 410 16.36 3.31 -1.52
CA LYS A 410 16.91 4.40 -0.69
C LYS A 410 17.16 3.97 0.75
N MET A 411 16.24 3.22 1.36
CA MET A 411 16.40 2.72 2.72
C MET A 411 17.59 1.76 2.88
N GLN A 412 17.95 1.02 1.85
CA GLN A 412 19.15 0.16 1.88
C GLN A 412 20.44 0.96 2.11
N THR A 413 20.48 2.23 1.69
CA THR A 413 21.62 3.11 1.93
C THR A 413 21.77 3.54 3.39
N TYR A 414 20.68 3.53 4.15
CA TYR A 414 20.69 3.86 5.59
C TYR A 414 21.01 2.66 6.49
N THR A 415 21.02 1.45 5.94
CA THR A 415 21.35 0.26 6.72
C THR A 415 22.86 0.26 6.99
N LYS A 416 23.24 0.35 8.28
CA LYS A 416 24.64 0.30 8.69
C LYS A 416 25.27 -1.02 8.27
N PRO A 417 26.46 -1.00 7.63
CA PRO A 417 27.20 -2.22 7.31
C PRO A 417 27.47 -3.07 8.56
N ASP A 418 27.57 -4.37 8.39
CA ASP A 418 27.87 -5.29 9.49
C ASP A 418 29.21 -4.96 10.18
N SER A 419 30.16 -4.39 9.45
CA SER A 419 31.45 -3.91 10.02
C SER A 419 31.25 -2.83 11.08
N ILE A 420 30.31 -1.88 10.86
CA ILE A 420 29.99 -0.82 11.83
C ILE A 420 29.23 -1.40 13.03
N ARG A 421 28.27 -2.31 12.79
CA ARG A 421 27.55 -2.99 13.87
C ARG A 421 28.48 -3.81 14.75
N ASN A 422 29.40 -4.58 14.17
CA ASN A 422 30.37 -5.36 14.90
C ASN A 422 31.27 -4.49 15.78
N LEU A 423 31.72 -3.33 15.27
CA LEU A 423 32.50 -2.36 16.05
C LEU A 423 31.66 -1.76 17.20
N GLU A 424 30.38 -1.44 16.98
CA GLU A 424 29.48 -0.97 18.03
C GLU A 424 29.30 -2.03 19.13
N ASP A 425 29.10 -3.31 18.76
CA ASP A 425 28.99 -4.43 19.70
C ASP A 425 30.30 -4.70 20.47
N GLU A 426 31.45 -4.57 19.81
CA GLU A 426 32.75 -4.70 20.46
C GLU A 426 33.02 -3.57 21.46
N ILE A 427 32.68 -2.33 21.12
CA ILE A 427 32.79 -1.18 22.04
C ILE A 427 31.93 -1.41 23.26
N GLU A 428 30.71 -1.94 23.08
CA GLU A 428 29.84 -2.22 24.22
C GLU A 428 30.38 -3.34 25.12
N LYS A 429 31.01 -4.36 24.56
CA LYS A 429 31.70 -5.41 25.34
C LYS A 429 32.86 -4.84 26.14
N VAL A 430 33.75 -4.09 25.50
CA VAL A 430 34.92 -3.47 26.16
C VAL A 430 34.44 -2.49 27.26
N ARG A 431 33.34 -1.79 27.03
CA ARG A 431 32.74 -0.91 28.04
C ARG A 431 32.25 -1.68 29.25
N LYS A 432 31.57 -2.79 29.09
CA LYS A 432 31.09 -3.66 30.19
C LYS A 432 32.27 -4.25 30.97
N GLU A 433 33.30 -4.74 30.27
CA GLU A 433 34.53 -5.27 30.92
C GLU A 433 35.27 -4.17 31.70
N LYS A 434 35.29 -2.93 31.19
CA LYS A 434 35.86 -1.78 31.90
C LYS A 434 35.08 -1.48 33.18
N GLU A 435 33.74 -1.47 33.12
CA GLU A 435 32.85 -1.23 34.27
C GLU A 435 33.06 -2.34 35.34
N GLU A 436 33.17 -3.60 34.92
CA GLU A 436 33.50 -4.72 35.80
C GLU A 436 34.89 -4.58 36.42
N ALA A 437 35.91 -4.17 35.65
CA ALA A 437 37.27 -3.92 36.16
C ALA A 437 37.34 -2.78 37.20
N ILE A 438 36.51 -1.74 37.00
CA ILE A 438 36.35 -0.65 37.97
C ILE A 438 35.66 -1.16 39.25
N ALA A 439 34.61 -1.96 39.11
CA ALA A 439 33.88 -2.52 40.27
C ALA A 439 34.76 -3.44 41.12
N THR A 440 35.70 -4.16 40.48
CA THR A 440 36.66 -5.07 41.14
C THR A 440 37.94 -4.35 41.55
N GLN A 441 38.04 -3.01 41.49
CA GLN A 441 39.19 -2.17 41.86
C GLN A 441 40.48 -2.50 41.08
N ASN A 442 40.37 -3.13 39.92
CA ASN A 442 41.54 -3.43 39.07
C ASN A 442 41.81 -2.26 38.11
N PHE A 443 42.42 -1.20 38.65
CA PHE A 443 42.65 0.04 37.93
C PHE A 443 43.64 -0.06 36.75
N GLU A 444 44.58 -1.03 36.83
CA GLU A 444 45.53 -1.24 35.72
C GLU A 444 44.81 -1.83 34.47
N LYS A 445 43.91 -2.82 34.72
CA LYS A 445 43.08 -3.41 33.65
C LYS A 445 42.09 -2.38 33.13
N ALA A 446 41.49 -1.58 33.97
CA ALA A 446 40.53 -0.53 33.58
C ALA A 446 41.20 0.55 32.73
N ALA A 447 42.49 0.90 32.99
CA ALA A 447 43.24 1.86 32.17
C ALA A 447 43.52 1.29 30.75
N LYS A 448 43.91 0.05 30.63
CA LYS A 448 44.12 -0.61 29.32
C LYS A 448 42.84 -0.70 28.52
N LEU A 449 41.72 -1.10 29.14
CA LEU A 449 40.40 -1.19 28.51
C LEU A 449 39.88 0.20 28.10
N ARG A 450 40.21 1.26 28.82
CA ARG A 450 39.87 2.65 28.44
C ARG A 450 40.59 3.08 27.17
N ASP A 451 41.87 2.74 27.03
CA ASP A 451 42.65 3.08 25.84
C ASP A 451 42.18 2.25 24.65
N GLU A 452 41.82 1.00 24.85
CA GLU A 452 41.20 0.14 23.83
C GLU A 452 39.83 0.68 23.37
N GLU A 453 38.94 1.08 24.31
CA GLU A 453 37.68 1.73 24.00
C GLU A 453 37.87 2.98 23.16
N LYS A 454 38.86 3.82 23.51
CA LYS A 454 39.15 5.04 22.76
C LYS A 454 39.58 4.76 21.34
N ASN A 455 40.48 3.78 21.15
CA ASN A 455 40.96 3.40 19.81
C ASN A 455 39.81 2.86 18.94
N LYS A 456 38.97 1.95 19.51
CA LYS A 456 37.82 1.41 18.78
C LYS A 456 36.76 2.45 18.46
N ARG A 457 36.56 3.48 19.32
CA ARG A 457 35.69 4.62 19.02
C ARG A 457 36.20 5.44 17.86
N GLN A 458 37.50 5.61 17.74
CA GLN A 458 38.12 6.34 16.64
C GLN A 458 38.01 5.55 15.33
N GLU A 459 38.22 4.24 15.37
CA GLU A 459 37.97 3.36 14.22
C GLU A 459 36.49 3.37 13.79
N LEU A 460 35.55 3.41 14.74
CA LEU A 460 34.11 3.52 14.46
C LEU A 460 33.80 4.86 13.76
N GLU A 461 34.34 5.97 14.26
CA GLU A 461 34.15 7.30 13.68
C GLU A 461 34.71 7.38 12.26
N ASP A 462 35.92 6.85 12.03
CA ASP A 462 36.52 6.76 10.71
C ASP A 462 35.71 5.87 9.76
N ALA A 463 35.21 4.74 10.23
CA ALA A 463 34.36 3.84 9.47
C ALA A 463 33.02 4.51 9.11
N GLN A 464 32.40 5.22 10.06
CA GLN A 464 31.17 5.97 9.82
C GLN A 464 31.35 7.12 8.83
N ASN A 465 32.46 7.84 8.90
CA ASN A 465 32.76 8.94 7.97
C ASN A 465 33.01 8.41 6.56
N LYS A 466 33.81 7.33 6.40
CA LYS A 466 34.00 6.66 5.11
C LYS A 466 32.68 6.13 4.53
N TRP A 467 31.81 5.58 5.37
CA TRP A 467 30.51 5.10 4.94
C TRP A 467 29.58 6.26 4.50
N LYS A 468 29.54 7.36 5.25
CA LYS A 468 28.80 8.58 4.86
C LYS A 468 29.30 9.14 3.52
N GLU A 469 30.61 9.28 3.33
CA GLU A 469 31.20 9.77 2.08
C GLU A 469 30.92 8.83 0.89
N SER A 470 30.95 7.51 1.11
CA SER A 470 30.65 6.54 0.07
C SER A 470 29.16 6.56 -0.34
N ASN A 471 28.26 6.78 0.63
CA ASN A 471 26.82 6.85 0.38
C ASN A 471 26.40 8.15 -0.31
N THR A 472 27.07 9.27 -0.02
CA THR A 472 26.74 10.56 -0.67
C THR A 472 27.10 10.58 -2.15
N LYS A 473 28.06 9.74 -2.58
CA LYS A 473 28.54 9.66 -3.97
C LYS A 473 27.86 8.56 -4.80
N LYS A 474 27.10 7.66 -4.18
CA LYS A 474 26.52 6.49 -4.85
C LYS A 474 25.09 6.80 -5.29
N VAL A 475 24.91 7.14 -6.58
CA VAL A 475 23.60 7.20 -7.19
C VAL A 475 23.08 5.76 -7.30
N MET A 476 22.05 5.45 -6.51
CA MET A 476 21.39 4.15 -6.56
C MET A 476 20.53 4.07 -7.82
N THR A 477 20.41 2.88 -8.37
CA THR A 477 19.63 2.63 -9.58
C THR A 477 18.55 1.63 -9.26
N LEU A 478 17.29 1.99 -9.55
CA LEU A 478 16.14 1.12 -9.44
C LEU A 478 16.09 0.17 -10.64
N LYS A 479 16.13 -1.12 -10.36
CA LYS A 479 16.12 -2.20 -11.36
C LYS A 479 14.83 -3.00 -11.32
N GLN A 480 14.62 -3.82 -12.35
CA GLN A 480 13.50 -4.76 -12.43
C GLN A 480 13.38 -5.67 -11.19
N GLU A 481 14.51 -6.10 -10.63
CA GLU A 481 14.54 -7.00 -9.46
C GLU A 481 13.95 -6.33 -8.21
N ASP A 482 14.16 -5.02 -8.04
CA ASP A 482 13.64 -4.24 -6.93
C ASP A 482 12.12 -4.13 -7.03
N ILE A 483 11.59 -3.86 -8.23
CA ILE A 483 10.16 -3.86 -8.53
C ILE A 483 9.54 -5.22 -8.23
N ALA A 484 10.16 -6.30 -8.71
CA ALA A 484 9.71 -7.66 -8.44
C ALA A 484 9.71 -7.99 -6.94
N GLY A 485 10.68 -7.45 -6.18
CA GLY A 485 10.76 -7.59 -4.74
C GLY A 485 9.62 -6.92 -3.98
N VAL A 486 9.10 -5.77 -4.46
CA VAL A 486 7.95 -5.09 -3.87
C VAL A 486 6.66 -5.84 -4.19
N ILE A 487 6.46 -6.22 -5.45
CA ILE A 487 5.31 -7.05 -5.85
C ILE A 487 5.24 -8.35 -5.02
N SER A 488 6.40 -8.98 -4.77
CA SER A 488 6.45 -10.17 -3.92
C SER A 488 5.97 -9.87 -2.49
N THR A 489 6.27 -8.69 -1.97
CA THR A 489 5.81 -8.26 -0.65
C THR A 489 4.31 -8.00 -0.63
N TRP A 490 3.75 -7.36 -1.67
CA TRP A 490 2.32 -7.05 -1.77
C TRP A 490 1.45 -8.30 -1.97
N THR A 491 1.89 -9.19 -2.86
CA THR A 491 1.09 -10.34 -3.29
C THR A 491 1.38 -11.62 -2.52
N GLY A 492 2.50 -11.66 -1.80
CA GLY A 492 3.02 -12.87 -1.17
C GLY A 492 3.60 -13.88 -2.17
N ILE A 493 3.72 -13.52 -3.46
CA ILE A 493 4.23 -14.39 -4.52
C ILE A 493 5.71 -14.09 -4.70
N PRO A 494 6.61 -15.08 -4.70
CA PRO A 494 8.04 -14.87 -4.87
C PRO A 494 8.39 -14.50 -6.33
N VAL A 495 8.02 -13.28 -6.75
CA VAL A 495 8.21 -12.76 -8.12
C VAL A 495 9.69 -12.60 -8.46
N SER A 496 10.55 -12.33 -7.48
CA SER A 496 11.99 -12.18 -7.67
C SER A 496 12.73 -13.44 -8.16
N LYS A 497 12.07 -14.59 -8.17
CA LYS A 497 12.61 -15.86 -8.67
C LYS A 497 12.06 -16.28 -10.03
N ILE A 498 11.31 -15.44 -10.74
CA ILE A 498 10.47 -15.84 -11.88
C ILE A 498 11.26 -15.96 -13.20
N SER A 499 12.41 -15.28 -13.38
CA SER A 499 12.98 -15.17 -14.74
C SER A 499 13.75 -16.40 -15.24
N GLU A 500 14.52 -17.10 -14.40
CA GLU A 500 15.24 -18.32 -14.84
C GLU A 500 14.78 -19.57 -14.10
N THR A 501 14.46 -19.46 -12.83
CA THR A 501 14.07 -20.59 -11.96
C THR A 501 12.63 -21.07 -12.18
N GLU A 502 11.75 -20.28 -12.82
CA GLU A 502 10.38 -20.71 -13.10
C GLU A 502 10.35 -21.78 -14.21
N ASN A 503 11.14 -21.60 -15.24
CA ASN A 503 11.30 -22.61 -16.29
C ASN A 503 11.89 -23.92 -15.75
N GLU A 504 12.83 -23.85 -14.82
CA GLU A 504 13.38 -25.05 -14.15
C GLU A 504 12.35 -25.70 -13.25
N LYS A 505 11.59 -24.92 -12.46
CA LYS A 505 10.51 -25.47 -11.62
C LYS A 505 9.43 -26.14 -12.45
N LEU A 506 9.07 -25.57 -13.61
CA LEU A 506 8.10 -26.17 -14.54
C LEU A 506 8.64 -27.43 -15.22
N ARG A 507 9.96 -27.51 -15.47
CA ARG A 507 10.60 -28.74 -15.96
C ARG A 507 10.51 -29.87 -14.96
N HIS A 508 10.77 -29.57 -13.67
CA HIS A 508 10.74 -30.52 -12.56
C HIS A 508 9.39 -30.59 -11.83
N LEU A 509 8.32 -30.06 -12.45
CA LEU A 509 7.00 -30.02 -11.81
C LEU A 509 6.50 -31.43 -11.49
N GLU A 510 6.66 -32.39 -12.39
CA GLU A 510 6.26 -33.78 -12.19
C GLU A 510 7.01 -34.41 -11.00
N ASP A 511 8.33 -34.26 -10.94
CA ASP A 511 9.16 -34.76 -9.83
C ASP A 511 8.73 -34.15 -8.48
N ASN A 512 8.40 -32.86 -8.48
CA ASN A 512 7.96 -32.19 -7.25
C ASN A 512 6.56 -32.65 -6.81
N LEU A 513 5.65 -32.91 -7.73
CA LEU A 513 4.33 -33.45 -7.41
C LEU A 513 4.43 -34.89 -6.89
N HIS A 514 5.31 -35.73 -7.46
CA HIS A 514 5.53 -37.10 -7.02
C HIS A 514 6.16 -37.21 -5.63
N LYS A 515 6.81 -36.17 -5.10
CA LYS A 515 7.26 -36.16 -3.69
C LYS A 515 6.10 -36.26 -2.69
N ARG A 516 4.89 -35.87 -3.09
CA ARG A 516 3.70 -35.87 -2.23
C ARG A 516 2.62 -36.82 -2.71
N VAL A 517 2.49 -37.02 -4.02
CA VAL A 517 1.45 -37.83 -4.64
C VAL A 517 2.06 -39.10 -5.18
N VAL A 518 1.60 -40.21 -4.66
CA VAL A 518 2.12 -41.56 -4.98
C VAL A 518 1.11 -42.29 -5.86
N GLY A 519 1.61 -43.01 -6.86
CA GLY A 519 0.84 -43.95 -7.65
C GLY A 519 -0.21 -43.37 -8.59
N GLN A 520 -0.11 -42.10 -9.01
CA GLN A 520 -1.05 -41.43 -9.91
C GLN A 520 -0.28 -40.78 -11.09
N ASP A 521 0.61 -41.51 -11.72
CA ASP A 521 1.58 -40.96 -12.69
C ASP A 521 0.92 -40.26 -13.88
N GLU A 522 -0.18 -40.85 -14.40
CA GLU A 522 -0.94 -40.22 -15.48
C GLU A 522 -1.60 -38.91 -15.08
N ALA A 523 -2.14 -38.86 -13.86
CA ALA A 523 -2.76 -37.67 -13.31
C ALA A 523 -1.73 -36.54 -13.17
N VAL A 524 -0.57 -36.84 -12.59
CA VAL A 524 0.52 -35.89 -12.39
C VAL A 524 1.06 -35.40 -13.74
N SER A 525 1.28 -36.31 -14.70
CA SER A 525 1.79 -35.97 -16.04
C SER A 525 0.78 -35.09 -16.83
N ALA A 526 -0.51 -35.44 -16.79
CA ALA A 526 -1.56 -34.65 -17.47
C ALA A 526 -1.65 -33.24 -16.92
N VAL A 527 -1.69 -33.09 -15.58
CA VAL A 527 -1.70 -31.77 -14.92
C VAL A 527 -0.44 -30.97 -15.26
N ALA A 528 0.75 -31.58 -15.16
CA ALA A 528 2.00 -30.88 -15.45
C ALA A 528 2.09 -30.40 -16.90
N LYS A 529 1.66 -31.23 -17.88
CA LYS A 529 1.61 -30.85 -19.30
C LYS A 529 0.65 -29.69 -19.55
N ALA A 530 -0.53 -29.71 -18.96
CA ALA A 530 -1.51 -28.65 -19.13
C ALA A 530 -1.02 -27.32 -18.50
N ILE A 531 -0.42 -27.38 -17.33
CA ILE A 531 0.16 -26.20 -16.66
C ILE A 531 1.33 -25.63 -17.48
N ARG A 532 2.22 -26.46 -18.00
CA ARG A 532 3.31 -26.00 -18.88
C ARG A 532 2.76 -25.28 -20.12
N ARG A 533 1.73 -25.84 -20.80
CA ARG A 533 1.06 -25.17 -21.94
C ARG A 533 0.49 -23.82 -21.57
N GLY A 534 -0.18 -23.73 -20.41
CA GLY A 534 -0.78 -22.48 -19.92
C GLY A 534 0.28 -21.40 -19.63
N ARG A 535 1.40 -21.78 -19.04
CA ARG A 535 2.48 -20.83 -18.63
C ARG A 535 3.34 -20.35 -19.80
N VAL A 536 3.54 -21.17 -20.82
CA VAL A 536 4.31 -20.80 -22.03
C VAL A 536 3.50 -19.89 -22.97
N GLY A 537 2.23 -19.58 -22.65
CA GLY A 537 1.40 -18.67 -23.46
C GLY A 537 0.74 -19.33 -24.67
N LEU A 538 0.72 -20.65 -24.76
CA LEU A 538 0.06 -21.39 -25.84
C LEU A 538 -1.45 -21.59 -25.61
N LYS A 539 -2.00 -21.00 -24.56
CA LYS A 539 -3.42 -21.05 -24.18
C LYS A 539 -4.09 -19.71 -24.44
N ASP A 540 -5.42 -19.74 -24.60
CA ASP A 540 -6.25 -18.53 -24.68
C ASP A 540 -6.02 -17.65 -23.44
N PRO A 541 -5.59 -16.39 -23.60
CA PRO A 541 -5.29 -15.49 -22.50
C PRO A 541 -6.51 -15.13 -21.64
N ASN A 542 -7.71 -15.41 -22.12
CA ASN A 542 -8.95 -15.17 -21.40
C ASN A 542 -9.35 -16.31 -20.46
N ARG A 543 -8.72 -17.45 -20.53
CA ARG A 543 -9.06 -18.63 -19.72
C ARG A 543 -8.14 -18.80 -18.50
N PRO A 544 -8.59 -19.50 -17.44
CA PRO A 544 -7.73 -19.88 -16.31
C PRO A 544 -6.46 -20.61 -16.74
N ILE A 545 -5.39 -20.60 -15.95
CA ILE A 545 -4.11 -21.29 -16.24
C ILE A 545 -4.33 -22.76 -16.58
N GLY A 546 -5.21 -23.44 -15.83
CA GLY A 546 -5.61 -24.82 -16.06
C GLY A 546 -6.97 -25.10 -15.44
N SER A 547 -7.74 -25.98 -16.06
CA SER A 547 -9.03 -26.44 -15.58
C SER A 547 -9.11 -27.95 -15.64
N PHE A 548 -9.30 -28.60 -14.52
CA PHE A 548 -9.23 -30.05 -14.38
C PHE A 548 -10.47 -30.62 -13.70
N LEU A 549 -10.90 -31.79 -14.15
CA LEU A 549 -11.89 -32.59 -13.45
C LEU A 549 -11.27 -33.91 -12.97
N PHE A 550 -11.18 -34.11 -11.67
CA PHE A 550 -10.63 -35.30 -11.04
C PHE A 550 -11.74 -36.28 -10.68
N LEU A 551 -11.77 -37.41 -11.34
CA LEU A 551 -12.76 -38.46 -11.11
C LEU A 551 -12.13 -39.65 -10.37
N GLY A 552 -12.85 -40.25 -9.45
CA GLY A 552 -12.38 -41.47 -8.76
C GLY A 552 -12.90 -41.58 -7.33
N PRO A 553 -12.62 -42.73 -6.67
CA PRO A 553 -13.09 -42.98 -5.32
C PRO A 553 -12.47 -42.03 -4.27
N THR A 554 -12.99 -42.03 -3.07
CA THR A 554 -12.44 -41.25 -1.95
C THR A 554 -11.09 -41.80 -1.51
N GLY A 555 -10.15 -40.91 -1.09
CA GLY A 555 -8.90 -41.32 -0.50
C GLY A 555 -7.79 -41.74 -1.48
N VAL A 556 -7.93 -41.51 -2.79
CA VAL A 556 -6.93 -41.84 -3.83
C VAL A 556 -5.94 -40.70 -4.11
N GLY A 557 -6.04 -39.54 -3.44
CA GLY A 557 -5.07 -38.46 -3.58
C GLY A 557 -5.56 -37.23 -4.36
N LYS A 558 -6.83 -37.12 -4.79
CA LYS A 558 -7.38 -35.97 -5.54
C LYS A 558 -7.08 -34.62 -4.86
N THR A 559 -7.43 -34.49 -3.60
CA THR A 559 -7.20 -33.26 -2.80
C THR A 559 -5.71 -33.02 -2.53
N GLU A 560 -4.93 -34.09 -2.35
CA GLU A 560 -3.49 -33.98 -2.10
C GLU A 560 -2.74 -33.48 -3.34
N LEU A 561 -3.14 -33.89 -4.55
CA LEU A 561 -2.59 -33.37 -5.80
C LEU A 561 -2.89 -31.87 -5.95
N ALA A 562 -4.10 -31.43 -5.57
CA ALA A 562 -4.45 -29.99 -5.57
C ALA A 562 -3.57 -29.17 -4.61
N LYS A 563 -3.28 -29.71 -3.41
CA LYS A 563 -2.39 -29.09 -2.43
C LYS A 563 -0.94 -29.05 -2.91
N ALA A 564 -0.46 -30.19 -3.43
CA ALA A 564 0.90 -30.28 -3.99
C ALA A 564 1.08 -29.30 -5.16
N LEU A 565 0.05 -29.11 -5.99
CA LEU A 565 0.07 -28.17 -7.09
C LEU A 565 0.10 -26.72 -6.61
N ALA A 566 -0.69 -26.38 -5.56
CA ALA A 566 -0.66 -25.04 -4.96
C ALA A 566 0.72 -24.71 -4.40
N GLU A 567 1.35 -25.64 -3.71
CA GLU A 567 2.70 -25.48 -3.18
C GLU A 567 3.75 -25.34 -4.30
N ALA A 568 3.67 -26.18 -5.33
CA ALA A 568 4.62 -26.17 -6.44
C ALA A 568 4.54 -24.90 -7.29
N LEU A 569 3.33 -24.40 -7.56
CA LEU A 569 3.10 -23.22 -8.41
C LEU A 569 3.21 -21.90 -7.66
N PHE A 570 2.70 -21.84 -6.45
CA PHE A 570 2.54 -20.60 -5.69
C PHE A 570 3.36 -20.56 -4.40
N GLY A 571 4.18 -21.60 -4.15
CA GLY A 571 5.13 -21.65 -3.03
C GLY A 571 4.52 -21.89 -1.66
N ASN A 572 3.19 -22.00 -1.55
CA ASN A 572 2.49 -22.21 -0.28
C ASN A 572 1.24 -23.06 -0.48
N GLU A 573 1.06 -24.07 0.36
CA GLU A 573 -0.17 -24.91 0.36
C GLU A 573 -1.44 -24.09 0.67
N ASN A 574 -1.33 -23.02 1.46
CA ASN A 574 -2.44 -22.12 1.78
C ASN A 574 -2.92 -21.27 0.59
N SER A 575 -2.22 -21.32 -0.55
CA SER A 575 -2.69 -20.71 -1.81
C SER A 575 -3.79 -21.54 -2.46
N MET A 576 -4.27 -22.61 -1.82
CA MET A 576 -5.44 -23.37 -2.24
C MET A 576 -6.71 -22.85 -1.55
N ILE A 577 -7.71 -22.52 -2.36
CA ILE A 577 -9.05 -22.17 -1.91
C ILE A 577 -9.95 -23.38 -2.12
N ARG A 578 -10.39 -24.01 -1.05
CA ARG A 578 -11.35 -25.13 -1.12
C ARG A 578 -12.76 -24.64 -0.95
N VAL A 579 -13.65 -25.09 -1.84
CA VAL A 579 -15.09 -24.87 -1.81
C VAL A 579 -15.76 -26.23 -1.88
N ASP A 580 -16.47 -26.62 -0.83
CA ASP A 580 -17.19 -27.87 -0.77
C ASP A 580 -18.59 -27.68 -1.37
N MET A 581 -18.86 -28.34 -2.48
CA MET A 581 -20.11 -28.18 -3.21
C MET A 581 -21.32 -28.79 -2.50
N SER A 582 -21.11 -29.63 -1.50
CA SER A 582 -22.20 -30.11 -0.65
C SER A 582 -22.87 -29.01 0.19
N GLU A 583 -22.19 -27.88 0.41
CA GLU A 583 -22.77 -26.68 1.06
C GLU A 583 -23.62 -25.84 0.09
N PHE A 584 -23.57 -26.13 -1.22
CA PHE A 584 -24.17 -25.33 -2.29
C PHE A 584 -25.19 -26.12 -3.11
N MET A 585 -26.01 -26.93 -2.44
CA MET A 585 -27.04 -27.77 -3.04
C MET A 585 -28.34 -26.98 -3.32
N GLU A 586 -28.55 -25.87 -2.61
CA GLU A 586 -29.78 -25.06 -2.69
C GLU A 586 -29.59 -23.83 -3.60
N PRO A 587 -30.65 -23.34 -4.28
CA PRO A 587 -30.59 -22.17 -5.17
C PRO A 587 -30.03 -20.94 -4.46
N HIS A 588 -30.41 -20.69 -3.22
CA HIS A 588 -29.98 -19.52 -2.44
C HIS A 588 -28.50 -19.58 -2.04
N SER A 589 -27.88 -20.73 -2.07
CA SER A 589 -26.49 -20.89 -1.68
C SER A 589 -25.51 -20.31 -2.71
N VAL A 590 -25.94 -20.17 -3.98
CA VAL A 590 -25.12 -19.51 -5.02
C VAL A 590 -24.83 -18.06 -4.65
N ALA A 591 -25.80 -17.35 -4.03
CA ALA A 591 -25.63 -16.00 -3.54
C ALA A 591 -24.49 -15.87 -2.51
N LYS A 592 -24.17 -16.93 -1.77
CA LYS A 592 -23.01 -16.94 -0.84
C LYS A 592 -21.67 -16.92 -1.59
N LEU A 593 -21.60 -17.49 -2.79
CA LEU A 593 -20.38 -17.52 -3.60
C LEU A 593 -20.09 -16.21 -4.29
N ILE A 594 -21.13 -15.58 -4.88
CA ILE A 594 -21.01 -14.38 -5.72
C ILE A 594 -21.52 -13.09 -5.07
N GLY A 595 -22.16 -13.19 -3.92
CA GLY A 595 -22.84 -12.08 -3.22
C GLY A 595 -24.36 -12.10 -3.39
N ALA A 596 -25.07 -11.52 -2.43
CA ALA A 596 -26.52 -11.39 -2.48
C ALA A 596 -26.95 -10.27 -3.44
N PRO A 597 -28.08 -10.42 -4.19
CA PRO A 597 -28.61 -9.36 -5.02
C PRO A 597 -29.03 -8.13 -4.20
N PRO A 598 -29.11 -6.93 -4.82
CA PRO A 598 -29.56 -5.73 -4.13
C PRO A 598 -30.92 -5.93 -3.45
N GLY A 599 -31.01 -5.53 -2.18
CA GLY A 599 -32.22 -5.64 -1.37
C GLY A 599 -32.33 -6.93 -0.52
N TYR A 600 -31.40 -7.86 -0.63
CA TYR A 600 -31.34 -9.04 0.24
C TYR A 600 -30.31 -8.86 1.35
N VAL A 601 -30.56 -9.55 2.49
CA VAL A 601 -29.65 -9.58 3.64
C VAL A 601 -28.29 -10.13 3.21
N GLY A 602 -27.19 -9.45 3.55
CA GLY A 602 -25.82 -9.83 3.16
C GLY A 602 -25.33 -9.22 1.85
N TYR A 603 -26.04 -8.25 1.25
CA TYR A 603 -25.56 -7.54 0.03
C TYR A 603 -24.21 -6.85 0.23
N ASP A 604 -23.97 -6.27 1.40
CA ASP A 604 -22.73 -5.55 1.72
C ASP A 604 -21.53 -6.48 2.04
N GLU A 605 -21.78 -7.76 2.33
CA GLU A 605 -20.74 -8.71 2.75
C GLU A 605 -19.89 -9.26 1.59
N GLY A 606 -20.35 -9.07 0.35
CA GLY A 606 -19.67 -9.63 -0.84
C GLY A 606 -19.75 -11.15 -0.92
N GLY A 607 -19.36 -11.73 -2.06
CA GLY A 607 -19.35 -13.18 -2.25
C GLY A 607 -18.10 -13.84 -1.65
N GLN A 608 -18.28 -14.99 -0.99
CA GLN A 608 -17.18 -15.70 -0.35
C GLN A 608 -16.06 -16.13 -1.33
N LEU A 609 -16.44 -16.55 -2.53
CA LEU A 609 -15.48 -16.94 -3.57
C LEU A 609 -14.85 -15.70 -4.20
N THR A 610 -15.69 -14.76 -4.61
CA THR A 610 -15.25 -13.55 -5.33
C THR A 610 -14.29 -12.69 -4.48
N GLU A 611 -14.56 -12.52 -3.18
CA GLU A 611 -13.69 -11.79 -2.26
C GLU A 611 -12.36 -12.52 -2.01
N LYS A 612 -12.39 -13.86 -1.85
CA LYS A 612 -11.14 -14.63 -1.67
C LYS A 612 -10.24 -14.55 -2.90
N ILE A 613 -10.80 -14.62 -4.11
CA ILE A 613 -10.04 -14.53 -5.36
C ILE A 613 -9.55 -13.11 -5.62
N ARG A 614 -10.34 -12.10 -5.33
CA ARG A 614 -9.91 -10.70 -5.44
C ARG A 614 -8.66 -10.43 -4.59
N ARG A 615 -8.65 -10.98 -3.36
CA ARG A 615 -7.51 -10.84 -2.44
C ARG A 615 -6.33 -11.74 -2.79
N ARG A 616 -6.58 -12.91 -3.44
CA ARG A 616 -5.56 -13.90 -3.81
C ARG A 616 -5.78 -14.40 -5.24
N PRO A 617 -5.47 -13.58 -6.24
CA PRO A 617 -5.72 -13.90 -7.65
C PRO A 617 -4.85 -15.08 -8.15
N TYR A 618 -3.77 -15.39 -7.46
CA TYR A 618 -2.89 -16.52 -7.73
C TYR A 618 -3.19 -17.65 -6.76
N SER A 619 -4.09 -18.54 -7.13
CA SER A 619 -4.53 -19.62 -6.27
C SER A 619 -4.96 -20.85 -7.05
N VAL A 620 -4.93 -22.00 -6.39
CA VAL A 620 -5.63 -23.21 -6.85
C VAL A 620 -7.01 -23.21 -6.21
N ILE A 621 -8.04 -23.26 -7.02
CA ILE A 621 -9.42 -23.35 -6.55
C ILE A 621 -9.85 -24.80 -6.67
N LEU A 622 -10.18 -25.41 -5.56
CA LEU A 622 -10.67 -26.77 -5.49
C LEU A 622 -12.19 -26.74 -5.21
N PHE A 623 -12.98 -27.07 -6.21
CA PHE A 623 -14.40 -27.36 -6.06
C PHE A 623 -14.58 -28.85 -5.78
N ASP A 624 -14.87 -29.18 -4.53
CA ASP A 624 -14.98 -30.57 -4.08
C ASP A 624 -16.42 -31.08 -4.21
N GLU A 625 -16.60 -32.29 -4.71
CA GLU A 625 -17.90 -32.99 -4.92
C GLU A 625 -18.86 -32.20 -5.83
N VAL A 626 -18.37 -31.81 -7.02
CA VAL A 626 -19.11 -30.93 -7.98
C VAL A 626 -20.47 -31.53 -8.40
N GLU A 627 -20.62 -32.84 -8.37
CA GLU A 627 -21.88 -33.54 -8.67
C GLU A 627 -23.01 -33.18 -7.72
N LYS A 628 -22.72 -32.66 -6.56
CA LYS A 628 -23.72 -32.24 -5.58
C LYS A 628 -24.20 -30.80 -5.72
N ALA A 629 -23.49 -30.00 -6.54
CA ALA A 629 -23.81 -28.60 -6.71
C ALA A 629 -25.12 -28.32 -7.40
N HIS A 630 -25.78 -27.23 -7.01
CA HIS A 630 -27.01 -26.78 -7.73
C HIS A 630 -26.68 -26.40 -9.17
N PRO A 631 -27.61 -26.58 -10.15
CA PRO A 631 -27.40 -26.24 -11.55
C PRO A 631 -26.90 -24.79 -11.80
N ASP A 632 -27.29 -23.82 -10.97
CA ASP A 632 -26.85 -22.44 -11.10
C ASP A 632 -25.35 -22.25 -10.79
N VAL A 633 -24.78 -23.10 -9.93
CA VAL A 633 -23.32 -23.15 -9.69
C VAL A 633 -22.61 -23.61 -10.96
N MET A 634 -23.21 -24.54 -11.73
CA MET A 634 -22.65 -24.97 -13.00
C MET A 634 -22.62 -23.86 -14.04
N ASN A 635 -23.63 -22.99 -14.06
CA ASN A 635 -23.65 -21.82 -14.94
C ASN A 635 -22.54 -20.80 -14.55
N MET A 636 -22.31 -20.61 -13.26
CA MET A 636 -21.19 -19.80 -12.76
C MET A 636 -19.83 -20.40 -13.18
N LEU A 637 -19.66 -21.71 -13.02
CA LEU A 637 -18.42 -22.40 -13.45
C LEU A 637 -18.18 -22.27 -14.94
N LEU A 638 -19.24 -22.34 -15.78
CA LEU A 638 -19.11 -22.12 -17.22
C LEU A 638 -18.53 -20.74 -17.54
N GLN A 639 -19.03 -19.69 -16.88
CA GLN A 639 -18.51 -18.33 -17.07
C GLN A 639 -17.03 -18.22 -16.68
N ILE A 640 -16.63 -18.82 -15.56
CA ILE A 640 -15.24 -18.83 -15.12
C ILE A 640 -14.34 -19.58 -16.12
N LEU A 641 -14.79 -20.75 -16.60
CA LEU A 641 -13.99 -21.60 -17.51
C LEU A 641 -13.88 -21.03 -18.91
N GLU A 642 -14.86 -20.24 -19.36
CA GLU A 642 -14.90 -19.67 -20.70
C GLU A 642 -14.22 -18.30 -20.76
N ASP A 643 -14.67 -17.37 -19.92
CA ASP A 643 -14.26 -15.97 -19.92
C ASP A 643 -13.11 -15.67 -18.93
N GLY A 644 -12.78 -16.61 -18.03
CA GLY A 644 -11.80 -16.40 -16.96
C GLY A 644 -12.17 -15.25 -16.02
N ARG A 645 -13.45 -14.91 -15.94
CA ARG A 645 -13.98 -13.83 -15.08
C ARG A 645 -15.33 -14.20 -14.52
N LEU A 646 -15.69 -13.58 -13.42
CA LEU A 646 -16.98 -13.71 -12.79
C LEU A 646 -17.44 -12.33 -12.31
N THR A 647 -18.66 -11.94 -12.65
CA THR A 647 -19.27 -10.71 -12.15
C THR A 647 -19.96 -10.98 -10.83
N ASP A 648 -19.59 -10.24 -9.78
CA ASP A 648 -20.24 -10.37 -8.47
C ASP A 648 -21.62 -9.65 -8.46
N ALA A 649 -22.37 -9.84 -7.39
CA ALA A 649 -23.68 -9.21 -7.23
C ALA A 649 -23.63 -7.68 -7.15
N GLN A 650 -22.46 -7.09 -6.89
CA GLN A 650 -22.25 -5.64 -6.88
C GLN A 650 -21.85 -5.11 -8.26
N GLY A 651 -21.79 -5.97 -9.28
CA GLY A 651 -21.41 -5.61 -10.65
C GLY A 651 -19.90 -5.53 -10.87
N ARG A 652 -19.06 -5.91 -9.89
CA ARG A 652 -17.60 -5.92 -10.03
C ARG A 652 -17.16 -7.20 -10.73
N THR A 653 -16.22 -7.07 -11.65
CA THR A 653 -15.65 -8.21 -12.37
C THR A 653 -14.43 -8.75 -11.61
N VAL A 654 -14.47 -10.02 -11.23
CA VAL A 654 -13.37 -10.73 -10.57
C VAL A 654 -12.65 -11.60 -11.60
N ASN A 655 -11.32 -11.49 -11.64
CA ASN A 655 -10.47 -12.14 -12.63
C ASN A 655 -9.96 -13.50 -12.13
N PHE A 656 -10.21 -14.56 -12.89
CA PHE A 656 -9.78 -15.94 -12.64
C PHE A 656 -8.67 -16.41 -13.58
N LYS A 657 -8.17 -15.58 -14.48
CA LYS A 657 -7.18 -15.95 -15.51
C LYS A 657 -5.88 -16.51 -14.91
N ASN A 658 -5.53 -16.05 -13.72
CA ASN A 658 -4.31 -16.45 -13.01
C ASN A 658 -4.55 -17.61 -12.02
N THR A 659 -5.73 -18.24 -12.04
CA THR A 659 -6.05 -19.37 -11.16
C THR A 659 -5.95 -20.70 -11.87
N VAL A 660 -5.74 -21.77 -11.09
CA VAL A 660 -5.92 -23.16 -11.55
C VAL A 660 -7.20 -23.68 -10.94
N ILE A 661 -8.10 -24.18 -11.76
CA ILE A 661 -9.41 -24.70 -11.34
C ILE A 661 -9.34 -26.22 -11.31
N ILE A 662 -9.63 -26.80 -10.17
CA ILE A 662 -9.73 -28.23 -9.96
C ILE A 662 -11.14 -28.55 -9.44
N MET A 663 -11.83 -29.37 -10.14
CA MET A 663 -13.12 -29.93 -9.73
C MET A 663 -12.91 -31.39 -9.36
N THR A 664 -13.48 -31.88 -8.25
CA THR A 664 -13.45 -33.30 -7.92
C THR A 664 -14.87 -33.88 -7.99
N SER A 665 -14.95 -35.12 -8.39
CA SER A 665 -16.20 -35.87 -8.41
C SER A 665 -15.99 -37.34 -8.09
N ASN A 666 -16.96 -37.93 -7.45
CA ASN A 666 -17.02 -39.36 -7.15
C ASN A 666 -17.84 -40.15 -8.19
N VAL A 667 -18.24 -39.51 -9.30
CA VAL A 667 -18.95 -40.18 -10.40
C VAL A 667 -18.09 -41.30 -10.95
N GLY A 668 -18.68 -42.47 -11.16
CA GLY A 668 -17.99 -43.66 -11.65
C GLY A 668 -17.10 -44.35 -10.61
N ALA A 669 -17.05 -43.91 -9.34
CA ALA A 669 -16.20 -44.50 -8.31
C ALA A 669 -16.49 -46.00 -8.11
N LYS A 670 -17.76 -46.42 -8.22
CA LYS A 670 -18.14 -47.84 -8.12
C LYS A 670 -17.57 -48.68 -9.28
N LEU A 671 -17.49 -48.11 -10.48
CA LEU A 671 -16.93 -48.81 -11.65
C LEU A 671 -15.41 -49.07 -11.49
N ILE A 672 -14.74 -48.15 -10.77
CA ILE A 672 -13.30 -48.25 -10.46
C ILE A 672 -13.06 -49.27 -9.33
N THR A 673 -13.95 -49.37 -8.33
CA THR A 673 -13.80 -50.26 -7.18
C THR A 673 -14.24 -51.69 -7.42
N ASP A 674 -15.30 -51.94 -8.19
CA ASP A 674 -15.95 -53.24 -8.29
C ASP A 674 -15.37 -54.18 -9.35
N LYS A 675 -14.52 -53.69 -10.27
CA LYS A 675 -13.99 -54.47 -11.41
C LYS A 675 -12.79 -55.40 -11.12
N ASN A 676 -12.38 -55.61 -9.88
CA ASN A 676 -11.33 -56.58 -9.54
C ASN A 676 -11.70 -58.06 -9.78
N LYS A 677 -12.74 -58.37 -10.56
CA LYS A 677 -13.23 -59.74 -10.76
C LYS A 677 -13.23 -60.26 -12.20
N LEU A 678 -12.76 -59.53 -13.18
CA LEU A 678 -12.60 -60.04 -14.54
C LEU A 678 -11.13 -60.35 -14.83
N GLY A 679 -10.69 -61.51 -14.34
CA GLY A 679 -9.39 -62.06 -14.65
C GLY A 679 -9.30 -62.44 -16.13
N PHE A 680 -8.53 -61.70 -16.92
CA PHE A 680 -7.99 -62.21 -18.19
C PHE A 680 -6.62 -62.81 -17.93
N ALA A 681 -6.60 -64.15 -17.97
CA ALA A 681 -5.37 -64.90 -17.97
C ALA A 681 -4.70 -64.81 -19.37
N GLY A 682 -3.50 -64.25 -19.40
CA GLY A 682 -2.61 -64.42 -20.57
C GLY A 682 -2.27 -63.12 -21.31
N GLY A 683 -1.18 -62.50 -20.95
CA GLY A 683 -0.56 -61.31 -21.61
C GLY A 683 0.41 -60.62 -20.70
N ASN A 684 1.34 -59.80 -21.23
CA ASN A 684 2.30 -58.99 -20.45
C ASN A 684 1.53 -58.12 -19.45
N ALA A 685 1.89 -58.18 -18.17
CA ALA A 685 1.18 -57.53 -17.06
C ALA A 685 1.00 -56.01 -17.21
N GLU A 686 1.92 -55.31 -17.89
CA GLU A 686 1.85 -53.84 -18.11
C GLU A 686 0.89 -53.49 -19.28
N GLU A 687 0.84 -54.24 -20.37
CA GLU A 687 -0.10 -54.01 -21.46
C GLU A 687 -1.54 -54.27 -21.07
N ASN A 688 -1.77 -55.26 -20.21
CA ASN A 688 -3.10 -55.55 -19.68
C ASN A 688 -3.59 -54.45 -18.73
N LYS A 689 -2.72 -53.89 -17.88
CA LYS A 689 -3.07 -52.78 -17.00
C LYS A 689 -3.49 -51.52 -17.77
N ASN A 690 -2.79 -51.17 -18.84
CA ASN A 690 -3.11 -50.03 -19.70
C ASN A 690 -4.45 -50.21 -20.44
N GLN A 691 -4.74 -51.38 -20.93
CA GLN A 691 -6.01 -51.70 -21.62
C GLN A 691 -7.19 -51.67 -20.62
N GLU A 692 -6.98 -52.16 -19.41
CA GLU A 692 -7.98 -52.10 -18.34
C GLU A 692 -8.29 -50.67 -17.94
N TYR A 693 -7.26 -49.84 -17.78
CA TYR A 693 -7.41 -48.43 -17.46
C TYR A 693 -8.18 -47.65 -18.55
N GLU A 694 -7.86 -47.85 -19.82
CA GLU A 694 -8.59 -47.22 -20.93
C GLU A 694 -10.05 -47.64 -20.99
N THR A 695 -10.36 -48.91 -20.62
CA THR A 695 -11.73 -49.39 -20.55
C THR A 695 -12.51 -48.76 -19.42
N ILE A 696 -11.91 -48.69 -18.22
CA ILE A 696 -12.49 -48.01 -17.05
C ILE A 696 -12.73 -46.54 -17.36
N LYS A 697 -11.76 -45.88 -17.98
CA LYS A 697 -11.85 -44.48 -18.38
C LYS A 697 -13.04 -44.23 -19.32
N LYS A 698 -13.22 -45.09 -20.31
CA LYS A 698 -14.36 -44.97 -21.25
C LYS A 698 -15.70 -45.13 -20.55
N GLU A 699 -15.83 -46.05 -19.61
CA GLU A 699 -17.07 -46.27 -18.87
C GLU A 699 -17.35 -45.10 -17.90
N VAL A 700 -16.35 -44.64 -17.17
CA VAL A 700 -16.46 -43.48 -16.27
C VAL A 700 -16.83 -42.22 -17.07
N MET A 701 -16.23 -42.03 -18.27
CA MET A 701 -16.61 -40.95 -19.17
C MET A 701 -18.06 -41.07 -19.67
N GLY A 702 -18.56 -42.31 -19.87
CA GLY A 702 -19.96 -42.54 -20.18
C GLY A 702 -20.92 -42.11 -19.09
N GLU A 703 -20.58 -42.40 -17.83
CA GLU A 703 -21.38 -41.95 -16.66
C GLU A 703 -21.29 -40.43 -16.46
N LEU A 704 -20.13 -39.86 -16.66
CA LEU A 704 -19.92 -38.42 -16.56
C LEU A 704 -20.83 -37.66 -17.55
N LYS A 705 -20.90 -38.11 -18.82
CA LYS A 705 -21.75 -37.50 -19.85
C LYS A 705 -23.24 -37.57 -19.57
N LYS A 706 -23.69 -38.50 -18.72
CA LYS A 706 -25.10 -38.58 -18.25
C LYS A 706 -25.41 -37.55 -17.17
N GLN A 707 -24.41 -37.21 -16.37
CA GLN A 707 -24.62 -36.38 -15.17
C GLN A 707 -24.28 -34.92 -15.40
N PHE A 708 -23.28 -34.62 -16.23
CA PHE A 708 -22.85 -33.26 -16.52
C PHE A 708 -23.22 -32.83 -17.93
N ARG A 709 -23.56 -31.53 -18.09
CA ARG A 709 -23.89 -30.97 -19.38
C ARG A 709 -22.68 -31.03 -20.32
N PRO A 710 -22.87 -31.35 -21.59
CA PRO A 710 -21.78 -31.39 -22.59
C PRO A 710 -20.98 -30.10 -22.68
N GLU A 711 -21.63 -28.94 -22.48
CA GLU A 711 -21.04 -27.61 -22.48
C GLU A 711 -19.92 -27.49 -21.43
N LEU A 712 -20.16 -27.96 -20.19
CA LEU A 712 -19.17 -27.93 -19.11
C LEU A 712 -17.98 -28.85 -19.44
N ILE A 713 -18.28 -30.06 -19.91
CA ILE A 713 -17.26 -31.07 -20.23
C ILE A 713 -16.30 -30.55 -21.32
N ASN A 714 -16.82 -29.85 -22.33
CA ASN A 714 -16.04 -29.31 -23.44
C ASN A 714 -15.17 -28.08 -23.06
N ARG A 715 -15.42 -27.46 -21.89
CA ARG A 715 -14.66 -26.31 -21.40
C ARG A 715 -13.52 -26.70 -20.45
N ILE A 716 -13.51 -27.94 -19.98
CA ILE A 716 -12.48 -28.49 -19.11
C ILE A 716 -11.28 -28.88 -19.96
N ASP A 717 -10.07 -28.45 -19.54
CA ASP A 717 -8.84 -28.73 -20.28
C ASP A 717 -8.49 -30.20 -20.25
N ASP A 718 -8.69 -30.87 -19.10
CA ASP A 718 -8.39 -32.30 -18.98
C ASP A 718 -9.28 -32.98 -17.92
N ILE A 719 -9.72 -34.21 -18.22
CA ILE A 719 -10.51 -35.02 -17.33
C ILE A 719 -9.68 -36.22 -16.90
N ILE A 720 -9.36 -36.27 -15.65
CA ILE A 720 -8.36 -37.19 -15.09
C ILE A 720 -9.05 -38.21 -14.20
N VAL A 721 -8.91 -39.49 -14.51
CA VAL A 721 -9.46 -40.58 -13.74
C VAL A 721 -8.38 -41.15 -12.82
N PHE A 722 -8.59 -41.04 -11.53
CA PHE A 722 -7.71 -41.57 -10.48
C PHE A 722 -8.02 -43.06 -10.27
N HIS A 723 -6.98 -43.87 -10.28
CA HIS A 723 -7.08 -45.28 -10.04
C HIS A 723 -6.95 -45.62 -8.54
N LYS A 724 -7.34 -46.83 -8.18
CA LYS A 724 -7.21 -47.37 -6.82
C LYS A 724 -5.72 -47.52 -6.47
N LEU A 725 -5.36 -47.17 -5.24
CA LEU A 725 -3.99 -47.31 -4.75
C LEU A 725 -3.65 -48.78 -4.52
N GLU A 726 -2.48 -49.21 -4.99
CA GLU A 726 -1.91 -50.52 -4.77
C GLU A 726 -1.23 -50.61 -3.39
N ASP A 727 -0.96 -51.83 -2.90
CA ASP A 727 -0.32 -52.04 -1.59
C ASP A 727 1.07 -51.38 -1.51
N GLU A 728 1.80 -51.32 -2.62
CA GLU A 728 3.08 -50.62 -2.71
C GLU A 728 2.95 -49.12 -2.56
N ASP A 729 1.92 -48.54 -3.16
CA ASP A 729 1.63 -47.11 -3.04
C ASP A 729 1.27 -46.75 -1.60
N ILE A 730 0.48 -47.59 -0.96
CA ILE A 730 0.08 -47.42 0.43
C ILE A 730 1.33 -47.39 1.36
N LYS A 731 2.29 -48.27 1.15
CA LYS A 731 3.54 -48.28 1.92
C LYS A 731 4.32 -46.96 1.72
N LYS A 732 4.45 -46.47 0.49
CA LYS A 732 5.10 -45.19 0.19
C LYS A 732 4.36 -44.00 0.83
N ILE A 733 3.02 -44.03 0.84
CA ILE A 733 2.20 -43.00 1.49
C ILE A 733 2.46 -43.01 3.00
N ILE A 734 2.52 -44.19 3.63
CA ILE A 734 2.85 -44.30 5.06
C ILE A 734 4.23 -43.69 5.33
N ASP A 735 5.24 -43.99 4.49
CA ASP A 735 6.56 -43.41 4.65
C ASP A 735 6.54 -41.88 4.61
N ILE A 736 5.83 -41.29 3.65
CA ILE A 736 5.68 -39.83 3.57
C ILE A 736 5.01 -39.26 4.84
N MET A 737 3.93 -39.89 5.31
CA MET A 737 3.23 -39.47 6.52
C MET A 737 4.09 -39.57 7.77
N LEU A 738 4.88 -40.64 7.90
CA LEU A 738 5.78 -40.85 9.02
C LEU A 738 6.94 -39.83 9.03
N VAL A 739 7.48 -39.46 7.87
CA VAL A 739 8.46 -38.38 7.76
C VAL A 739 7.87 -37.05 8.26
N GLN A 740 6.60 -36.77 7.99
CA GLN A 740 5.94 -35.54 8.52
C GLN A 740 5.83 -35.60 10.05
N VAL A 741 5.54 -36.78 10.64
CA VAL A 741 5.53 -36.97 12.11
C VAL A 741 6.94 -36.78 12.68
N GLN A 742 7.94 -37.39 12.07
CA GLN A 742 9.35 -37.24 12.50
C GLN A 742 9.82 -35.78 12.44
N ASN A 743 9.44 -35.04 11.40
CA ASN A 743 9.76 -33.61 11.27
C ASN A 743 9.13 -32.78 12.40
N ARG A 744 7.86 -33.05 12.76
CA ARG A 744 7.21 -32.39 13.90
C ARG A 744 7.88 -32.70 15.23
N LEU A 745 8.32 -33.92 15.43
CA LEU A 745 9.06 -34.33 16.64
C LEU A 745 10.46 -33.72 16.69
N SER A 746 11.12 -33.56 15.55
CA SER A 746 12.44 -32.96 15.46
C SER A 746 12.46 -31.49 15.89
N THR A 747 11.36 -30.74 15.69
CA THR A 747 11.23 -29.38 16.22
C THR A 747 11.21 -29.29 17.74
N GLN A 748 10.86 -30.41 18.39
CA GLN A 748 10.89 -30.60 19.85
C GLN A 748 12.20 -31.29 20.35
N ASN A 749 13.22 -31.41 19.48
CA ASN A 749 14.46 -32.10 19.74
C ASN A 749 14.30 -33.60 20.07
N ILE A 750 13.24 -34.24 19.57
CA ILE A 750 12.95 -35.67 19.74
C ILE A 750 13.23 -36.38 18.41
N LYS A 751 14.07 -37.43 18.46
CA LYS A 751 14.36 -38.26 17.29
C LYS A 751 13.84 -39.66 17.52
N ILE A 752 12.92 -40.11 16.67
CA ILE A 752 12.34 -41.49 16.74
C ILE A 752 12.68 -42.22 15.44
N ASP A 753 13.23 -43.41 15.60
CA ASP A 753 13.41 -44.35 14.50
C ASP A 753 12.23 -45.32 14.46
N ILE A 754 11.64 -45.50 13.27
CA ILE A 754 10.40 -46.29 13.10
C ILE A 754 10.74 -47.57 12.31
N ASP A 755 10.58 -48.68 12.98
CA ASP A 755 10.91 -50.01 12.40
C ASP A 755 9.94 -50.39 11.26
N GLN A 756 10.43 -51.23 10.32
CA GLN A 756 9.60 -51.67 9.19
C GLN A 756 8.35 -52.42 9.62
N SER A 757 8.44 -53.21 10.71
CA SER A 757 7.31 -53.91 11.30
C SER A 757 6.15 -52.99 11.71
N VAL A 758 6.46 -51.77 12.19
CA VAL A 758 5.44 -50.75 12.52
C VAL A 758 4.72 -50.26 11.28
N LYS A 759 5.44 -50.03 10.19
CA LYS A 759 4.88 -49.60 8.90
C LYS A 759 3.95 -50.66 8.33
N ASP A 760 4.35 -51.92 8.37
CA ASP A 760 3.57 -53.05 7.89
C ASP A 760 2.30 -53.27 8.73
N LEU A 761 2.38 -53.06 10.05
CA LEU A 761 1.22 -53.11 10.93
C LEU A 761 0.21 -51.97 10.66
N ILE A 762 0.70 -50.75 10.44
CA ILE A 762 -0.12 -49.60 10.09
C ILE A 762 -0.76 -49.84 8.73
N ALA A 763 -0.04 -50.36 7.74
CA ALA A 763 -0.59 -50.72 6.44
C ALA A 763 -1.71 -51.75 6.56
N LYS A 764 -1.49 -52.82 7.36
CA LYS A 764 -2.50 -53.87 7.53
C LYS A 764 -3.79 -53.41 8.24
N LYS A 765 -3.69 -52.54 9.26
CA LYS A 765 -4.81 -52.07 10.08
C LYS A 765 -5.43 -50.77 9.57
N GLY A 766 -4.71 -49.98 8.79
CA GLY A 766 -5.10 -48.63 8.35
C GLY A 766 -5.70 -48.57 6.96
N VAL A 767 -5.74 -49.67 6.22
CA VAL A 767 -6.30 -49.68 4.85
C VAL A 767 -7.70 -50.27 4.87
N ASP A 768 -8.65 -49.50 4.30
CA ASP A 768 -9.98 -49.98 3.98
C ASP A 768 -10.16 -49.94 2.44
N THR A 769 -10.56 -51.06 1.89
CA THR A 769 -10.74 -51.23 0.46
C THR A 769 -11.72 -50.21 -0.17
N ASN A 770 -12.63 -49.67 0.64
CA ASN A 770 -13.68 -48.72 0.19
C ASN A 770 -13.26 -47.23 0.40
N TYR A 771 -12.38 -46.95 1.36
CA TYR A 771 -12.00 -45.60 1.76
C TYR A 771 -10.56 -45.20 1.40
N GLY A 772 -9.82 -46.08 0.74
CA GLY A 772 -8.44 -45.86 0.27
C GLY A 772 -7.47 -45.48 1.39
N ALA A 773 -6.63 -44.48 1.21
CA ALA A 773 -5.62 -44.03 2.18
C ALA A 773 -6.18 -43.10 3.29
N ARG A 774 -7.48 -42.74 3.27
CA ARG A 774 -8.05 -41.80 4.26
C ARG A 774 -8.01 -42.32 5.71
N PRO A 775 -8.22 -43.63 5.98
CA PRO A 775 -8.10 -44.20 7.33
C PRO A 775 -6.68 -44.26 7.86
N LEU A 776 -5.65 -44.24 6.99
CA LEU A 776 -4.22 -44.35 7.40
C LEU A 776 -3.83 -43.25 8.39
N ARG A 777 -4.34 -42.03 8.18
CA ARG A 777 -4.03 -40.92 9.08
C ARG A 777 -4.52 -41.19 10.50
N ARG A 778 -5.74 -41.72 10.64
CA ARG A 778 -6.27 -42.12 11.96
C ARG A 778 -5.50 -43.28 12.54
N ALA A 779 -5.09 -44.26 11.71
CA ALA A 779 -4.30 -45.37 12.16
C ALA A 779 -2.93 -44.90 12.69
N ILE A 780 -2.26 -44.00 11.97
CA ILE A 780 -0.98 -43.42 12.44
C ILE A 780 -1.21 -42.65 13.74
N GLN A 781 -2.27 -41.85 13.84
CA GLN A 781 -2.58 -41.08 15.04
C GLN A 781 -2.79 -42.01 16.25
N ASN A 782 -3.77 -42.93 16.16
CA ASN A 782 -4.18 -43.75 17.28
C ASN A 782 -3.13 -44.83 17.66
N MET A 783 -2.39 -45.34 16.67
CA MET A 783 -1.46 -46.44 16.92
C MET A 783 -0.04 -45.96 17.23
N LEU A 784 0.38 -44.82 16.69
CA LEU A 784 1.74 -44.31 16.81
C LEU A 784 1.83 -43.00 17.57
N GLU A 785 1.12 -41.93 17.13
CA GLU A 785 1.23 -40.58 17.74
C GLU A 785 0.75 -40.61 19.20
N ASP A 786 -0.35 -41.29 19.53
CA ASP A 786 -0.84 -41.42 20.90
C ASP A 786 0.17 -42.18 21.78
N LYS A 787 0.82 -43.23 21.26
CA LYS A 787 1.87 -43.97 21.98
C LYS A 787 3.14 -43.14 22.18
N ILE A 788 3.49 -42.31 21.22
CA ILE A 788 4.59 -41.36 21.37
C ILE A 788 4.26 -40.33 22.46
N ALA A 789 3.04 -39.79 22.45
CA ALA A 789 2.60 -38.84 23.45
C ALA A 789 2.61 -39.43 24.87
N GLU A 790 2.08 -40.65 25.05
CA GLU A 790 2.19 -41.40 26.32
C GLU A 790 3.64 -41.58 26.77
N ALA A 791 4.53 -42.04 25.88
CA ALA A 791 5.95 -42.27 26.20
C ALA A 791 6.72 -40.96 26.52
N ILE A 792 6.30 -39.83 25.98
CA ILE A 792 6.83 -38.50 26.34
C ILE A 792 6.37 -38.14 27.75
N LEU A 793 5.08 -38.33 28.06
CA LEU A 793 4.53 -37.99 29.38
C LEU A 793 5.08 -38.88 30.49
N ASP A 794 5.30 -40.16 30.19
CA ASP A 794 5.88 -41.14 31.12
C ASP A 794 7.41 -40.98 31.26
N GLY A 795 8.04 -40.05 30.51
CA GLY A 795 9.47 -39.78 30.59
C GLY A 795 10.36 -40.87 29.98
N VAL A 796 9.79 -41.81 29.22
CA VAL A 796 10.51 -42.85 28.46
C VAL A 796 11.31 -42.18 27.33
N ILE A 797 10.69 -41.21 26.62
CA ILE A 797 11.36 -40.39 25.60
C ILE A 797 11.93 -39.14 26.28
N LYS A 798 13.26 -38.98 26.21
CA LYS A 798 13.95 -37.81 26.70
C LYS A 798 14.47 -36.95 25.54
N PRO A 799 14.40 -35.59 25.61
CA PRO A 799 15.02 -34.75 24.61
C PRO A 799 16.49 -35.10 24.37
N LYS A 800 16.90 -35.11 23.11
CA LYS A 800 18.27 -35.47 22.65
C LYS A 800 18.62 -36.98 22.72
N LYS A 801 17.75 -37.87 23.17
CA LYS A 801 17.96 -39.32 23.03
C LYS A 801 17.19 -39.84 21.81
N LYS A 802 17.72 -40.88 21.16
CA LYS A 802 17.02 -41.62 20.10
C LYS A 802 16.09 -42.63 20.73
N ALA A 803 14.83 -42.61 20.37
CA ALA A 803 13.84 -43.60 20.69
C ALA A 803 13.57 -44.49 19.46
N LYS A 804 13.16 -45.73 19.64
CA LYS A 804 12.80 -46.66 18.57
C LYS A 804 11.37 -47.13 18.76
N ALA A 805 10.55 -47.07 17.71
CA ALA A 805 9.21 -47.65 17.70
C ALA A 805 9.29 -49.07 17.08
N VAL A 806 8.87 -50.09 17.82
CA VAL A 806 8.88 -51.52 17.42
C VAL A 806 7.50 -52.13 17.67
N VAL A 807 7.23 -53.27 17.02
CA VAL A 807 6.01 -54.04 17.25
C VAL A 807 6.27 -55.18 18.21
N LYS A 808 5.53 -55.29 19.33
CA LYS A 808 5.47 -56.40 20.23
C LYS A 808 4.02 -56.78 20.46
N ASP A 809 3.67 -58.07 20.32
CA ASP A 809 2.34 -58.61 20.51
C ASP A 809 1.23 -57.83 19.75
N ASP A 810 1.51 -57.53 18.46
CA ASP A 810 0.60 -56.82 17.57
C ASP A 810 0.24 -55.38 18.04
N LYS A 811 1.08 -54.80 18.95
CA LYS A 811 1.01 -53.42 19.45
C LYS A 811 2.33 -52.70 19.23
N ILE A 812 2.24 -51.39 18.99
CA ILE A 812 3.41 -50.52 18.87
C ILE A 812 3.90 -50.18 20.28
N VAL A 813 5.17 -50.42 20.55
CA VAL A 813 5.86 -50.10 21.80
C VAL A 813 7.04 -49.17 21.45
N ILE A 814 7.31 -48.22 22.34
CA ILE A 814 8.38 -47.25 22.15
C ILE A 814 9.49 -47.60 23.18
N GLU A 815 10.71 -47.78 22.68
CA GLU A 815 11.90 -48.13 23.45
C GLU A 815 12.99 -47.06 23.34
#